data_2a13a6077541c8d1a2af552ff401b6f5
#
_entry.id   2a13a6077541c8d1a2af552ff401b6f5
#
_cell.length_a   1.000
_cell.length_b   1.000
_cell.length_c   1.000
_cell.angle_alpha   90.00
_cell.angle_beta   90.00
_cell.angle_gamma   90.00
#
_symmetry.space_group_name_H-M   'P 1'
#
loop_
_entity.id
_entity.type
_entity.pdbx_description
1 polymer ?
#
loop_
_entity_poly.entity_id
_entity_poly.type
_entity_poly.pdbx_seq_one_letter_code
_entity_poly.pdbx_strand_id
1 'polypeptide(L)'
;MSTDPQAEVIARLFKPRSVAIIGASGDPQKTSGRPAAYLRKHGYAGKIFPVNPKLDHIGDWPCYPDIASLPEVPDVAIVLLGAERAHVAVRELAAIGTPCAIVLASGYGETGETGAARQAQLREAAGSMRILGPNTIGLVNLTDGIVLSPSGALEMDQFPVGHIGVVSQSGGILGSLLSRAAARGLGLSKLISTSNEVDLELSDFIHALVDDPATRVIALYIESVRHPHKFREAALRARRAGKPIVAFKIGRSEAGAQAAVSHTGALAGSDRMYDALFQQTGVIRAQAFSDLLDISAALATGRVLHGKRIAILTSTGGAGTLVSDSLGLLSFETPAPDAATAAALRALQTGDHASLDRNPIDVTLAGLQPTLLRSILKVLLASPSYDALTIIVGSSGVAQPELMAGAIQECLPLSDKPVLAYISPHAPAATSILTQSGVPAFVSAESCAAAFAGMWHVQQWAAPVTETATAHAGVVTTDLPTGPLNEAQAKQLFSRFGVRCTRELEVSTPQQAEQAARSLGGPVVLKLLSSTVTHKSDVGGVAVGVTAEQVGERLQRMCADVEHATGTRPDRFLVQEMVSGGTEWILGMHRDPLGVAILLGQGGVTAELFKDTALRLLPTEGGLGRAEALAMAQSLKCWPLLNGYRGRAKADVNALLDAIVAFSNMAAQLGEQLVDAEINPLFVLPEGQGVCAADGVATLR
;
A
#
# COMPACT_ATOMS: atom_id res chain seq x y z
N MET A 1 -20.73 -1.36 22.06
CA MET A 1 -19.80 -0.24 22.22
C MET A 1 -18.47 -0.84 22.65
N SER A 2 -17.40 -0.64 21.90
CA SER A 2 -16.06 -1.15 22.25
C SER A 2 -15.63 -0.52 23.58
N THR A 3 -15.19 -1.34 24.52
CA THR A 3 -14.63 -0.92 25.82
C THR A 3 -13.13 -0.64 25.71
N ASP A 4 -12.61 -0.43 24.49
CA ASP A 4 -11.20 -0.12 24.25
C ASP A 4 -10.92 1.33 24.67
N PRO A 5 -10.10 1.56 25.71
CA PRO A 5 -9.73 2.91 26.16
C PRO A 5 -9.12 3.78 25.07
N GLN A 6 -8.44 3.18 24.10
CA GLN A 6 -7.82 3.90 22.99
C GLN A 6 -8.87 4.45 22.03
N ALA A 7 -9.90 3.68 21.71
CA ALA A 7 -10.99 4.12 20.85
C ALA A 7 -11.76 5.29 21.48
N GLU A 8 -11.94 5.29 22.81
CA GLU A 8 -12.59 6.38 23.53
C GLU A 8 -11.79 7.70 23.43
N VAL A 9 -10.47 7.65 23.59
CA VAL A 9 -9.62 8.86 23.48
C VAL A 9 -9.67 9.43 22.07
N ILE A 10 -9.63 8.61 21.02
CA ILE A 10 -9.71 9.11 19.63
C ILE A 10 -11.12 9.64 19.33
N ALA A 11 -12.16 9.05 19.88
CA ALA A 11 -13.52 9.59 19.76
C ALA A 11 -13.63 10.99 20.40
N ARG A 12 -13.02 11.21 21.56
CA ARG A 12 -12.90 12.55 22.18
C ARG A 12 -12.07 13.51 21.36
N LEU A 13 -10.98 13.04 20.73
CA LEU A 13 -10.16 13.83 19.82
C LEU A 13 -10.96 14.30 18.60
N PHE A 14 -11.82 13.43 18.04
CA PHE A 14 -12.70 13.83 16.93
C PHE A 14 -13.84 14.75 17.34
N LYS A 15 -14.38 14.61 18.54
CA LYS A 15 -15.54 15.37 19.03
C LYS A 15 -15.38 15.78 20.50
N PRO A 16 -14.39 16.65 20.80
CA PRO A 16 -14.16 17.13 22.15
C PRO A 16 -15.32 18.03 22.62
N ARG A 17 -15.64 17.95 23.92
CA ARG A 17 -16.57 18.88 24.58
C ARG A 17 -15.86 20.13 25.08
N SER A 18 -14.54 20.02 25.30
CA SER A 18 -13.69 21.12 25.73
C SER A 18 -12.30 21.02 25.12
N VAL A 19 -11.72 22.17 24.77
CA VAL A 19 -10.40 22.31 24.14
C VAL A 19 -9.58 23.35 24.90
N ALA A 20 -8.40 22.95 25.41
CA ALA A 20 -7.41 23.89 25.91
C ALA A 20 -6.42 24.29 24.80
N ILE A 21 -6.05 25.57 24.72
CA ILE A 21 -5.10 26.07 23.72
C ILE A 21 -3.90 26.66 24.47
N ILE A 22 -2.82 25.86 24.57
CA ILE A 22 -1.64 26.23 25.38
C ILE A 22 -0.69 27.07 24.53
N GLY A 23 -0.43 28.28 24.99
CA GLY A 23 0.32 29.31 24.25
C GLY A 23 -0.53 30.09 23.25
N ALA A 24 -1.83 30.19 23.50
CA ALA A 24 -2.78 30.89 22.65
C ALA A 24 -2.42 32.40 22.48
N SER A 25 -2.77 32.95 21.31
CA SER A 25 -2.63 34.37 20.98
C SER A 25 -3.97 34.97 20.61
N GLY A 26 -4.19 36.22 20.98
CA GLY A 26 -5.36 37.00 20.54
C GLY A 26 -5.28 37.49 19.09
N ASP A 27 -4.13 37.37 18.44
CA ASP A 27 -3.90 37.77 17.04
C ASP A 27 -4.17 36.60 16.08
N PRO A 28 -5.26 36.61 15.29
CA PRO A 28 -5.63 35.55 14.40
C PRO A 28 -4.66 35.38 13.20
N GLN A 29 -3.81 36.36 12.92
CA GLN A 29 -2.81 36.26 11.87
C GLN A 29 -1.63 35.38 12.30
N LYS A 30 -1.38 35.27 13.61
CA LYS A 30 -0.34 34.38 14.14
C LYS A 30 -0.80 32.95 14.15
N THR A 31 0.11 32.01 13.89
CA THR A 31 -0.13 30.57 13.99
C THR A 31 -0.76 30.19 15.34
N SER A 32 -0.34 30.81 16.43
CA SER A 32 -0.88 30.57 17.77
C SER A 32 -2.25 31.17 18.06
N GLY A 33 -2.75 32.06 17.20
CA GLY A 33 -4.10 32.64 17.32
C GLY A 33 -5.14 31.93 16.45
N ARG A 34 -4.70 31.23 15.39
CA ARG A 34 -5.60 30.60 14.44
C ARG A 34 -6.50 29.50 15.02
N PRO A 35 -6.06 28.59 15.92
CA PRO A 35 -6.95 27.57 16.46
C PRO A 35 -8.19 28.16 17.16
N ALA A 36 -8.02 29.19 17.98
CA ALA A 36 -9.14 29.87 18.64
C ALA A 36 -10.06 30.55 17.62
N ALA A 37 -9.46 31.24 16.62
CA ALA A 37 -10.20 31.92 15.57
C ALA A 37 -11.01 30.93 14.70
N TYR A 38 -10.42 29.80 14.33
CA TYR A 38 -11.09 28.79 13.49
C TYR A 38 -12.19 28.04 14.25
N LEU A 39 -12.00 27.69 15.52
CA LEU A 39 -13.07 27.11 16.35
C LEU A 39 -14.28 28.03 16.42
N ARG A 40 -14.06 29.35 16.57
CA ARG A 40 -15.14 30.36 16.52
C ARG A 40 -15.78 30.43 15.13
N LYS A 41 -14.95 30.59 14.10
CA LYS A 41 -15.39 30.74 12.69
C LYS A 41 -16.28 29.60 12.23
N HIS A 42 -15.93 28.38 12.57
CA HIS A 42 -16.65 27.16 12.15
C HIS A 42 -17.71 26.69 13.16
N GLY A 43 -18.04 27.52 14.17
CA GLY A 43 -19.19 27.28 15.05
C GLY A 43 -19.01 26.17 16.08
N TYR A 44 -17.78 25.94 16.55
CA TYR A 44 -17.56 24.98 17.63
C TYR A 44 -18.37 25.35 18.88
N ALA A 45 -19.24 24.44 19.33
CA ALA A 45 -20.16 24.68 20.45
C ALA A 45 -19.60 24.27 21.82
N GLY A 46 -18.42 23.64 21.87
CA GLY A 46 -17.78 23.23 23.13
C GLY A 46 -17.06 24.38 23.83
N LYS A 47 -16.52 24.07 25.02
CA LYS A 47 -15.76 25.03 25.81
C LYS A 47 -14.35 25.23 25.25
N ILE A 48 -13.86 26.45 25.24
CA ILE A 48 -12.50 26.82 24.83
C ILE A 48 -11.78 27.45 25.99
N PHE A 49 -10.60 26.93 26.34
CA PHE A 49 -9.74 27.39 27.41
C PHE A 49 -8.40 27.89 26.87
N PRO A 50 -8.28 29.16 26.47
CA PRO A 50 -6.99 29.74 26.10
C PRO A 50 -6.06 29.83 27.33
N VAL A 51 -4.78 29.44 27.16
CA VAL A 51 -3.77 29.54 28.22
C VAL A 51 -2.62 30.41 27.74
N ASN A 52 -2.44 31.56 28.41
CA ASN A 52 -1.33 32.48 28.17
C ASN A 52 -1.12 33.39 29.41
N PRO A 53 0.09 33.42 30.04
CA PRO A 53 0.34 34.19 31.25
C PRO A 53 0.33 35.70 31.07
N LYS A 54 0.19 36.19 29.82
CA LYS A 54 0.24 37.63 29.51
C LYS A 54 -1.11 38.23 29.09
N LEU A 55 -2.17 37.43 29.05
CA LEU A 55 -3.47 37.82 28.53
C LEU A 55 -4.58 37.44 29.51
N ASP A 56 -5.52 38.34 29.75
CA ASP A 56 -6.69 38.09 30.59
C ASP A 56 -7.86 37.51 29.75
N HIS A 57 -7.91 37.85 28.46
CA HIS A 57 -8.97 37.41 27.54
C HIS A 57 -8.43 37.19 26.13
N ILE A 58 -9.04 36.29 25.40
CA ILE A 58 -8.89 36.13 23.95
C ILE A 58 -10.29 36.12 23.32
N GLY A 59 -10.65 37.26 22.69
CA GLY A 59 -12.03 37.49 22.29
C GLY A 59 -12.95 37.48 23.50
N ASP A 60 -14.02 36.67 23.48
CA ASP A 60 -14.99 36.58 24.58
C ASP A 60 -14.61 35.52 25.64
N TRP A 61 -13.51 34.80 25.44
CA TRP A 61 -13.08 33.73 26.36
C TRP A 61 -12.10 34.29 27.41
N PRO A 62 -12.28 33.94 28.70
CA PRO A 62 -11.26 34.20 29.72
C PRO A 62 -10.00 33.41 29.38
N CYS A 63 -8.85 34.05 29.53
CA CYS A 63 -7.55 33.43 29.30
C CYS A 63 -6.93 33.06 30.66
N TYR A 64 -6.45 31.81 30.76
CA TYR A 64 -5.88 31.29 31.99
C TYR A 64 -4.36 31.50 31.99
N PRO A 65 -3.74 31.86 33.12
CA PRO A 65 -2.29 32.14 33.19
C PRO A 65 -1.45 30.85 33.01
N ASP A 66 -1.96 29.72 33.47
CA ASP A 66 -1.30 28.42 33.45
C ASP A 66 -2.32 27.26 33.37
N ILE A 67 -1.81 26.02 33.22
CA ILE A 67 -2.62 24.81 33.10
C ILE A 67 -3.32 24.46 34.43
N ALA A 68 -2.68 24.73 35.56
CA ALA A 68 -3.23 24.44 36.88
C ALA A 68 -4.47 25.26 37.22
N SER A 69 -4.62 26.46 36.61
CA SER A 69 -5.77 27.34 36.80
C SER A 69 -6.97 27.05 35.93
N LEU A 70 -6.91 26.00 35.07
CA LEU A 70 -8.05 25.58 34.24
C LEU A 70 -9.25 25.15 35.09
N PRO A 71 -10.49 25.56 34.71
CA PRO A 71 -11.68 25.31 35.54
C PRO A 71 -12.14 23.86 35.53
N GLU A 72 -11.72 23.09 34.52
CA GLU A 72 -11.98 21.64 34.37
C GLU A 72 -10.89 20.99 33.52
N VAL A 73 -10.80 19.66 33.56
CA VAL A 73 -9.90 18.88 32.71
C VAL A 73 -10.39 18.95 31.26
N PRO A 74 -9.59 19.48 30.30
CA PRO A 74 -9.99 19.53 28.90
C PRO A 74 -9.98 18.14 28.24
N ASP A 75 -10.94 17.87 27.35
CA ASP A 75 -10.94 16.64 26.55
C ASP A 75 -9.73 16.57 25.60
N VAL A 76 -9.29 17.70 25.07
CA VAL A 76 -8.13 17.84 24.16
C VAL A 76 -7.35 19.11 24.46
N ALA A 77 -6.03 19.03 24.41
CA ALA A 77 -5.16 20.20 24.47
C ALA A 77 -4.39 20.41 23.16
N ILE A 78 -4.37 21.64 22.63
CA ILE A 78 -3.53 22.04 21.51
C ILE A 78 -2.31 22.76 22.07
N VAL A 79 -1.10 22.19 21.89
CA VAL A 79 0.16 22.72 22.42
C VAL A 79 0.89 23.48 21.32
N LEU A 80 0.92 24.81 21.44
CA LEU A 80 1.52 25.76 20.50
C LEU A 80 2.89 26.30 20.98
N LEU A 81 3.44 25.69 22.01
CA LEU A 81 4.76 26.04 22.56
C LEU A 81 5.87 25.40 21.75
N GLY A 82 7.03 26.04 21.63
CA GLY A 82 8.21 25.44 21.01
C GLY A 82 8.70 24.19 21.76
N ALA A 83 9.48 23.33 21.07
CA ALA A 83 9.92 22.02 21.55
C ALA A 83 10.53 22.03 22.96
N GLU A 84 11.29 23.09 23.29
CA GLU A 84 11.94 23.25 24.59
C GLU A 84 10.98 23.37 25.78
N ARG A 85 9.74 23.77 25.52
CA ARG A 85 8.70 23.98 26.55
C ARG A 85 7.52 23.04 26.44
N ALA A 86 7.36 22.41 25.29
CA ALA A 86 6.19 21.57 25.02
C ALA A 86 6.13 20.36 25.97
N HIS A 87 7.27 19.71 26.28
CA HIS A 87 7.31 18.58 27.20
C HIS A 87 6.91 18.93 28.64
N VAL A 88 7.15 20.19 29.08
CA VAL A 88 6.72 20.67 30.39
C VAL A 88 5.19 20.80 30.42
N ALA A 89 4.62 21.48 29.42
CA ALA A 89 3.17 21.62 29.31
C ALA A 89 2.45 20.26 29.16
N VAL A 90 3.04 19.33 28.41
CA VAL A 90 2.51 17.96 28.25
C VAL A 90 2.50 17.24 29.59
N ARG A 91 3.54 17.37 30.43
CA ARG A 91 3.57 16.79 31.78
C ARG A 91 2.50 17.38 32.70
N GLU A 92 2.32 18.69 32.65
CA GLU A 92 1.28 19.38 33.44
C GLU A 92 -0.12 18.95 33.01
N LEU A 93 -0.39 18.86 31.69
CA LEU A 93 -1.65 18.36 31.13
C LEU A 93 -1.93 16.90 31.54
N ALA A 94 -0.91 16.04 31.49
CA ALA A 94 -1.03 14.66 31.92
C ALA A 94 -1.33 14.56 33.44
N ALA A 95 -0.69 15.41 34.24
CA ALA A 95 -0.90 15.44 35.69
C ALA A 95 -2.33 15.82 36.11
N ILE A 96 -3.00 16.70 35.35
CA ILE A 96 -4.42 17.03 35.59
C ILE A 96 -5.39 16.00 34.95
N GLY A 97 -4.90 14.99 34.22
CA GLY A 97 -5.69 13.91 33.61
C GLY A 97 -6.26 14.22 32.23
N THR A 98 -5.68 15.15 31.47
CA THR A 98 -6.06 15.41 30.07
C THR A 98 -5.85 14.15 29.23
N PRO A 99 -6.86 13.64 28.46
CA PRO A 99 -6.74 12.38 27.75
C PRO A 99 -5.82 12.44 26.52
N CYS A 100 -5.78 13.58 25.83
CA CYS A 100 -5.03 13.73 24.57
C CYS A 100 -4.48 15.15 24.37
N ALA A 101 -3.27 15.24 23.79
CA ALA A 101 -2.66 16.48 23.35
C ALA A 101 -2.28 16.43 21.87
N ILE A 102 -2.49 17.54 21.16
CA ILE A 102 -2.01 17.79 19.79
C ILE A 102 -0.77 18.67 19.92
N VAL A 103 0.42 18.16 19.61
CA VAL A 103 1.69 18.86 19.76
C VAL A 103 2.18 19.36 18.40
N LEU A 104 2.10 20.69 18.20
CA LEU A 104 2.39 21.27 16.88
C LEU A 104 3.88 21.52 16.63
N ALA A 105 4.66 21.69 17.70
CA ALA A 105 6.07 22.04 17.59
C ALA A 105 6.87 21.05 16.74
N SER A 106 7.76 21.56 15.88
CA SER A 106 8.85 20.83 15.22
C SER A 106 10.12 20.85 16.07
N GLY A 107 11.17 20.14 15.66
CA GLY A 107 12.44 20.06 16.37
C GLY A 107 12.59 18.76 17.17
N TYR A 108 11.93 17.71 16.72
CA TYR A 108 11.95 16.37 17.30
C TYR A 108 12.68 15.37 16.39
N GLY A 109 12.22 14.14 16.31
CA GLY A 109 12.90 13.06 15.60
C GLY A 109 13.32 13.38 14.15
N GLU A 110 12.66 14.30 13.49
CA GLU A 110 12.99 14.79 12.16
C GLU A 110 14.31 15.62 12.11
N THR A 111 14.84 16.03 13.26
CA THR A 111 16.08 16.83 13.35
C THR A 111 17.30 16.01 13.82
N GLY A 112 17.25 14.68 13.73
CA GLY A 112 18.34 13.77 14.09
C GLY A 112 18.39 13.43 15.59
N GLU A 113 19.56 13.02 16.10
CA GLU A 113 19.71 12.46 17.44
C GLU A 113 19.22 13.35 18.58
N THR A 114 19.56 14.65 18.53
CA THR A 114 19.08 15.61 19.53
C THR A 114 17.56 15.73 19.54
N GLY A 115 16.96 15.73 18.37
CA GLY A 115 15.50 15.72 18.21
C GLY A 115 14.86 14.42 18.68
N ALA A 116 15.49 13.29 18.44
CA ALA A 116 15.04 11.98 18.92
C ALA A 116 15.03 11.93 20.47
N ALA A 117 16.05 12.48 21.11
CA ALA A 117 16.10 12.60 22.59
C ALA A 117 14.96 13.46 23.12
N ARG A 118 14.65 14.62 22.49
CA ARG A 118 13.50 15.44 22.85
C ARG A 118 12.16 14.72 22.64
N GLN A 119 12.05 13.93 21.58
CA GLN A 119 10.86 13.12 21.31
C GLN A 119 10.65 12.05 22.39
N ALA A 120 11.70 11.41 22.87
CA ALA A 120 11.63 10.48 24.00
C ALA A 120 11.19 11.18 25.29
N GLN A 121 11.72 12.37 25.59
CA GLN A 121 11.30 13.20 26.74
C GLN A 121 9.82 13.61 26.65
N LEU A 122 9.34 13.94 25.45
CA LEU A 122 7.94 14.25 25.21
C LEU A 122 7.03 13.05 25.51
N ARG A 123 7.43 11.87 25.04
CA ARG A 123 6.69 10.63 25.29
C ARG A 123 6.66 10.25 26.77
N GLU A 124 7.78 10.39 27.45
CA GLU A 124 7.89 10.17 28.89
C GLU A 124 6.99 11.17 29.68
N ALA A 125 7.01 12.45 29.31
CA ALA A 125 6.22 13.48 29.94
C ALA A 125 4.70 13.24 29.82
N ALA A 126 4.26 12.61 28.73
CA ALA A 126 2.85 12.30 28.48
C ALA A 126 2.32 11.17 29.39
N GLY A 127 3.16 10.23 29.82
CA GLY A 127 2.70 9.07 30.58
C GLY A 127 1.61 8.28 29.86
N SER A 128 0.40 8.28 30.40
CA SER A 128 -0.78 7.63 29.81
C SER A 128 -1.58 8.55 28.87
N MET A 129 -1.33 9.85 28.85
CA MET A 129 -1.96 10.78 27.93
C MET A 129 -1.52 10.49 26.50
N ARG A 130 -2.47 10.48 25.56
CA ARG A 130 -2.16 10.21 24.15
C ARG A 130 -1.67 11.48 23.44
N ILE A 131 -0.79 11.31 22.46
CA ILE A 131 -0.20 12.42 21.69
C ILE A 131 -0.48 12.24 20.19
N LEU A 132 -1.07 13.26 19.56
CA LEU A 132 -1.06 13.43 18.11
C LEU A 132 0.12 14.34 17.72
N GLY A 133 1.00 13.85 16.87
CA GLY A 133 2.25 14.52 16.47
C GLY A 133 3.47 13.93 17.18
N PRO A 134 4.50 14.72 17.56
CA PRO A 134 4.68 16.16 17.34
C PRO A 134 4.89 16.56 15.88
N ASN A 135 5.19 17.83 15.62
CA ASN A 135 5.42 18.40 14.30
C ASN A 135 4.16 18.29 13.38
N THR A 136 2.97 18.27 13.98
CA THR A 136 1.70 18.13 13.26
C THR A 136 1.03 19.49 13.01
N ILE A 137 0.15 19.54 12.01
CA ILE A 137 -0.82 20.63 11.84
C ILE A 137 -2.19 20.29 12.46
N GLY A 138 -2.31 19.18 13.18
CA GLY A 138 -3.49 18.82 13.94
C GLY A 138 -4.54 18.04 13.16
N LEU A 139 -5.81 18.29 13.48
CA LEU A 139 -6.94 17.51 13.02
C LEU A 139 -8.12 18.44 12.70
N VAL A 140 -8.91 18.02 11.68
CA VAL A 140 -10.16 18.70 11.32
C VAL A 140 -11.26 17.65 11.14
N ASN A 141 -12.35 17.83 11.88
CA ASN A 141 -13.58 17.09 11.69
C ASN A 141 -14.58 17.97 10.93
N LEU A 142 -14.62 17.80 9.61
CA LEU A 142 -15.48 18.60 8.74
C LEU A 142 -16.96 18.28 8.93
N THR A 143 -17.29 17.06 9.31
CA THR A 143 -18.68 16.60 9.54
C THR A 143 -19.34 17.40 10.68
N ASP A 144 -18.59 17.69 11.73
CA ASP A 144 -19.10 18.39 12.91
C ASP A 144 -18.58 19.85 13.01
N GLY A 145 -17.83 20.35 12.02
CA GLY A 145 -17.29 21.71 12.03
C GLY A 145 -16.21 21.97 13.07
N ILE A 146 -15.44 20.95 13.47
CA ILE A 146 -14.43 21.05 14.54
C ILE A 146 -13.04 21.17 13.93
N VAL A 147 -12.36 22.29 14.19
CA VAL A 147 -11.05 22.63 13.61
C VAL A 147 -10.00 22.74 14.71
N LEU A 148 -9.25 21.66 14.93
CA LEU A 148 -8.14 21.59 15.89
C LEU A 148 -6.79 21.78 15.17
N SER A 149 -6.64 22.87 14.44
CA SER A 149 -5.50 23.09 13.54
C SER A 149 -5.18 24.58 13.37
N PRO A 150 -3.90 24.94 13.22
CA PRO A 150 -3.47 26.30 12.87
C PRO A 150 -3.26 26.49 11.36
N SER A 151 -3.57 25.51 10.50
CA SER A 151 -3.25 25.56 9.08
C SER A 151 -3.94 26.71 8.36
N GLY A 152 -3.18 27.51 7.59
CA GLY A 152 -3.73 28.57 6.77
C GLY A 152 -4.69 28.10 5.66
N ALA A 153 -4.61 26.84 5.26
CA ALA A 153 -5.56 26.25 4.32
C ALA A 153 -7.00 26.19 4.85
N LEU A 154 -7.19 26.41 6.17
CA LEU A 154 -8.48 26.37 6.86
C LEU A 154 -9.13 27.78 6.98
N GLU A 155 -8.54 28.79 6.36
CA GLU A 155 -9.10 30.14 6.31
C GLU A 155 -10.35 30.25 5.41
N MET A 156 -10.63 29.24 4.62
CA MET A 156 -11.83 29.14 3.78
C MET A 156 -13.11 29.25 4.61
N ASP A 157 -14.14 29.88 4.04
CA ASP A 157 -15.42 30.08 4.74
C ASP A 157 -16.26 28.81 4.84
N GLN A 158 -16.19 27.96 3.83
CA GLN A 158 -16.94 26.71 3.77
C GLN A 158 -16.08 25.59 3.19
N PHE A 159 -16.23 24.41 3.74
CA PHE A 159 -15.63 23.18 3.22
C PHE A 159 -16.71 22.26 2.68
N PRO A 160 -16.50 21.62 1.52
CA PRO A 160 -17.39 20.57 1.09
C PRO A 160 -17.30 19.38 2.07
N VAL A 161 -18.37 19.09 2.77
CA VAL A 161 -18.49 17.92 3.65
C VAL A 161 -18.86 16.71 2.80
N GLY A 162 -18.21 15.56 3.07
CA GLY A 162 -18.44 14.34 2.32
C GLY A 162 -17.94 13.09 3.05
N HIS A 163 -17.50 12.10 2.30
CA HIS A 163 -17.32 10.75 2.81
C HIS A 163 -15.87 10.24 2.77
N ILE A 164 -14.89 11.10 2.50
CA ILE A 164 -13.49 10.73 2.43
C ILE A 164 -12.78 11.19 3.71
N GLY A 165 -12.27 10.23 4.50
CA GLY A 165 -11.38 10.51 5.62
C GLY A 165 -9.93 10.51 5.16
N VAL A 166 -9.18 11.57 5.46
CA VAL A 166 -7.77 11.71 5.03
C VAL A 166 -6.85 11.63 6.23
N VAL A 167 -5.85 10.75 6.17
CA VAL A 167 -4.76 10.70 7.15
C VAL A 167 -3.44 10.92 6.43
N SER A 168 -2.66 11.90 6.89
CA SER A 168 -1.40 12.28 6.27
C SER A 168 -0.28 12.36 7.30
N GLN A 169 0.86 11.74 7.00
CA GLN A 169 2.08 11.94 7.79
C GLN A 169 2.76 13.28 7.52
N SER A 170 2.32 14.01 6.48
CA SER A 170 2.84 15.33 6.16
C SER A 170 1.78 16.40 6.37
N GLY A 171 2.08 17.37 7.25
CA GLY A 171 1.20 18.50 7.51
C GLY A 171 0.97 19.40 6.29
N GLY A 172 2.03 19.72 5.55
CA GLY A 172 1.94 20.53 4.33
C GLY A 172 1.11 19.87 3.24
N ILE A 173 1.24 18.56 3.09
CA ILE A 173 0.47 17.78 2.11
C ILE A 173 -1.01 17.72 2.51
N LEU A 174 -1.34 17.62 3.80
CA LEU A 174 -2.72 17.62 4.25
C LEU A 174 -3.44 18.92 3.83
N GLY A 175 -2.80 20.08 4.01
CA GLY A 175 -3.32 21.37 3.54
C GLY A 175 -3.49 21.42 2.02
N SER A 176 -2.55 20.87 1.28
CA SER A 176 -2.62 20.75 -0.18
C SER A 176 -3.79 19.88 -0.63
N LEU A 177 -4.01 18.73 0.03
CA LEU A 177 -5.13 17.83 -0.28
C LEU A 177 -6.48 18.49 0.00
N LEU A 178 -6.60 19.20 1.13
CA LEU A 178 -7.81 19.97 1.46
C LEU A 178 -8.12 21.02 0.38
N SER A 179 -7.13 21.84 0.03
CA SER A 179 -7.29 22.88 -0.99
C SER A 179 -7.70 22.30 -2.35
N ARG A 180 -7.05 21.20 -2.78
CA ARG A 180 -7.38 20.53 -4.04
C ARG A 180 -8.77 19.89 -4.03
N ALA A 181 -9.17 19.28 -2.92
CA ALA A 181 -10.50 18.70 -2.76
C ALA A 181 -11.57 19.80 -2.81
N ALA A 182 -11.38 20.90 -2.08
CA ALA A 182 -12.31 22.03 -2.05
C ALA A 182 -12.48 22.69 -3.43
N ALA A 183 -11.37 22.93 -4.14
CA ALA A 183 -11.40 23.51 -5.49
C ALA A 183 -12.19 22.63 -6.50
N ARG A 184 -12.31 21.35 -6.23
CA ARG A 184 -13.02 20.38 -7.09
C ARG A 184 -14.44 20.05 -6.57
N GLY A 185 -14.86 20.66 -5.47
CA GLY A 185 -16.15 20.34 -4.84
C GLY A 185 -16.18 18.95 -4.20
N LEU A 186 -15.02 18.33 -3.96
CA LEU A 186 -14.92 17.00 -3.37
C LEU A 186 -15.05 17.07 -1.85
N GLY A 187 -16.07 16.42 -1.33
CA GLY A 187 -16.36 16.42 0.11
C GLY A 187 -15.46 15.47 0.90
N LEU A 188 -14.95 15.98 2.03
CA LEU A 188 -14.16 15.24 3.00
C LEU A 188 -14.91 15.12 4.33
N SER A 189 -14.66 14.05 5.09
CA SER A 189 -15.24 13.84 6.43
C SER A 189 -14.31 14.29 7.54
N LYS A 190 -13.09 13.79 7.51
CA LYS A 190 -12.04 14.06 8.50
C LYS A 190 -10.71 14.30 7.81
N LEU A 191 -9.87 15.14 8.42
CA LEU A 191 -8.47 15.30 8.02
C LEU A 191 -7.58 15.20 9.27
N ILE A 192 -6.59 14.34 9.23
CA ILE A 192 -5.68 14.08 10.34
C ILE A 192 -4.24 14.18 9.85
N SER A 193 -3.43 15.00 10.55
CA SER A 193 -1.97 15.01 10.35
C SER A 193 -1.30 14.26 11.50
N THR A 194 -0.69 13.12 11.23
CA THR A 194 0.00 12.32 12.26
C THR A 194 1.45 12.74 12.44
N SER A 195 2.11 13.12 11.36
CA SER A 195 3.51 13.61 11.32
C SER A 195 4.51 12.67 11.99
N ASN A 196 5.17 13.06 13.09
CA ASN A 196 6.23 12.25 13.72
C ASN A 196 5.74 10.95 14.39
N GLU A 197 4.45 10.83 14.69
CA GLU A 197 3.85 9.61 15.26
C GLU A 197 4.59 9.10 16.52
N VAL A 198 4.79 9.98 17.50
CA VAL A 198 5.43 9.57 18.75
C VAL A 198 4.57 8.59 19.55
N ASP A 199 3.26 8.61 19.34
CA ASP A 199 2.26 7.78 20.00
C ASP A 199 1.13 7.38 19.02
N LEU A 200 0.20 8.29 18.71
CA LEU A 200 -0.87 8.02 17.74
C LEU A 200 -0.31 8.00 16.33
N GLU A 201 -0.59 6.92 15.59
CA GLU A 201 -0.08 6.66 14.25
C GLU A 201 -1.20 6.42 13.22
N LEU A 202 -0.86 6.28 11.95
CA LEU A 202 -1.81 6.00 10.85
C LEU A 202 -2.80 4.91 11.20
N SER A 203 -2.34 3.82 11.80
CA SER A 203 -3.15 2.64 12.13
C SER A 203 -4.27 2.95 13.11
N ASP A 204 -4.02 3.80 14.10
CA ASP A 204 -5.01 4.23 15.08
C ASP A 204 -6.16 4.98 14.42
N PHE A 205 -5.82 5.88 13.49
CA PHE A 205 -6.82 6.66 12.77
C PHE A 205 -7.54 5.85 11.69
N ILE A 206 -6.91 4.84 11.08
CA ILE A 206 -7.63 3.88 10.22
C ILE A 206 -8.72 3.18 11.04
N HIS A 207 -8.40 2.65 12.24
CA HIS A 207 -9.39 2.02 13.12
C HIS A 207 -10.55 2.97 13.45
N ALA A 208 -10.25 4.21 13.79
CA ALA A 208 -11.25 5.22 14.14
C ALA A 208 -12.14 5.60 12.94
N LEU A 209 -11.56 5.73 11.74
CA LEU A 209 -12.29 6.03 10.51
C LEU A 209 -13.16 4.85 10.04
N VAL A 210 -12.77 3.61 10.38
CA VAL A 210 -13.63 2.44 10.16
C VAL A 210 -14.91 2.54 10.99
N ASP A 211 -14.85 3.07 12.19
CA ASP A 211 -16.01 3.24 13.05
C ASP A 211 -16.80 4.53 12.77
N ASP A 212 -16.21 5.50 12.06
CA ASP A 212 -16.87 6.76 11.72
C ASP A 212 -17.95 6.56 10.64
N PRO A 213 -19.25 6.78 10.94
CA PRO A 213 -20.33 6.57 9.97
C PRO A 213 -20.30 7.57 8.80
N ALA A 214 -19.66 8.71 8.96
CA ALA A 214 -19.51 9.71 7.92
C ALA A 214 -18.45 9.31 6.87
N THR A 215 -17.47 8.48 7.24
CA THR A 215 -16.38 8.07 6.36
C THR A 215 -16.73 6.77 5.62
N ARG A 216 -16.64 6.79 4.30
CA ARG A 216 -16.81 5.62 3.42
C ARG A 216 -15.49 5.17 2.78
N VAL A 217 -14.57 6.10 2.55
CA VAL A 217 -13.27 5.86 1.93
C VAL A 217 -12.17 6.48 2.80
N ILE A 218 -11.07 5.79 2.95
CA ILE A 218 -9.91 6.26 3.72
C ILE A 218 -8.78 6.56 2.75
N ALA A 219 -8.31 7.80 2.70
CA ALA A 219 -7.19 8.24 1.87
C ALA A 219 -5.95 8.45 2.74
N LEU A 220 -4.84 7.79 2.40
CA LEU A 220 -3.60 7.81 3.19
C LEU A 220 -2.45 8.43 2.39
N TYR A 221 -1.76 9.40 2.99
CA TYR A 221 -0.44 9.84 2.52
C TYR A 221 0.62 9.27 3.45
N ILE A 222 1.44 8.33 2.94
CA ILE A 222 2.34 7.51 3.73
C ILE A 222 3.80 7.83 3.40
N GLU A 223 4.59 8.16 4.41
CA GLU A 223 6.05 8.29 4.37
C GLU A 223 6.72 7.00 4.87
N SER A 224 6.22 6.45 5.99
CA SER A 224 6.65 5.18 6.56
C SER A 224 5.53 4.52 7.36
N VAL A 225 5.62 3.21 7.56
CA VAL A 225 4.75 2.45 8.48
C VAL A 225 5.59 2.00 9.65
N ARG A 226 5.31 2.54 10.86
CA ARG A 226 6.12 2.27 12.07
C ARG A 226 5.85 0.88 12.65
N HIS A 227 4.57 0.49 12.68
CA HIS A 227 4.15 -0.81 13.21
C HIS A 227 3.38 -1.59 12.12
N PRO A 228 4.08 -2.35 11.27
CA PRO A 228 3.49 -3.03 10.12
C PRO A 228 2.35 -3.98 10.46
N HIS A 229 2.45 -4.69 11.58
CA HIS A 229 1.40 -5.61 12.03
C HIS A 229 0.11 -4.86 12.38
N LYS A 230 0.22 -3.73 13.10
CA LYS A 230 -0.91 -2.87 13.46
C LYS A 230 -1.55 -2.25 12.21
N PHE A 231 -0.73 -1.80 11.25
CA PHE A 231 -1.22 -1.32 9.97
C PHE A 231 -1.97 -2.41 9.18
N ARG A 232 -1.39 -3.61 9.11
CA ARG A 232 -2.02 -4.77 8.45
C ARG A 232 -3.39 -5.08 9.07
N GLU A 233 -3.47 -5.13 10.40
CA GLU A 233 -4.71 -5.38 11.13
C GLU A 233 -5.77 -4.31 10.83
N ALA A 234 -5.39 -3.03 10.92
CA ALA A 234 -6.26 -1.90 10.63
C ALA A 234 -6.78 -1.92 9.18
N ALA A 235 -5.90 -2.19 8.22
CA ALA A 235 -6.27 -2.28 6.81
C ALA A 235 -7.20 -3.46 6.51
N LEU A 236 -6.95 -4.63 7.09
CA LEU A 236 -7.84 -5.79 6.97
C LEU A 236 -9.19 -5.54 7.64
N ARG A 237 -9.22 -4.80 8.77
CA ARG A 237 -10.46 -4.37 9.41
C ARG A 237 -11.27 -3.43 8.52
N ALA A 238 -10.62 -2.45 7.89
CA ALA A 238 -11.25 -1.54 6.94
C ALA A 238 -11.86 -2.30 5.75
N ARG A 239 -11.12 -3.26 5.19
CA ARG A 239 -11.58 -4.12 4.11
C ARG A 239 -12.82 -4.94 4.52
N ARG A 240 -12.81 -5.58 5.71
CA ARG A 240 -13.98 -6.32 6.23
C ARG A 240 -15.19 -5.43 6.45
N ALA A 241 -14.98 -4.18 6.82
CA ALA A 241 -16.03 -3.18 6.99
C ALA A 241 -16.53 -2.57 5.66
N GLY A 242 -15.98 -3.00 4.51
CA GLY A 242 -16.32 -2.45 3.20
C GLY A 242 -15.87 -1.00 2.99
N LYS A 243 -14.87 -0.53 3.76
CA LYS A 243 -14.29 0.81 3.64
C LYS A 243 -12.91 0.73 2.95
N PRO A 244 -12.84 1.01 1.64
CA PRO A 244 -11.58 0.95 0.92
C PRO A 244 -10.59 1.98 1.42
N ILE A 245 -9.30 1.57 1.40
CA ILE A 245 -8.17 2.43 1.67
C ILE A 245 -7.46 2.72 0.34
N VAL A 246 -7.26 4.00 0.03
CA VAL A 246 -6.41 4.46 -1.06
C VAL A 246 -5.16 5.07 -0.47
N ALA A 247 -3.98 4.59 -0.85
CA ALA A 247 -2.71 5.05 -0.28
C ALA A 247 -1.75 5.58 -1.35
N PHE A 248 -1.22 6.76 -1.13
CA PHE A 248 -0.08 7.29 -1.86
C PHE A 248 1.17 7.19 -0.98
N LYS A 249 2.13 6.35 -1.39
CA LYS A 249 3.41 6.13 -0.70
C LYS A 249 4.52 6.90 -1.40
N ILE A 250 5.23 7.75 -0.65
CA ILE A 250 6.42 8.44 -1.16
C ILE A 250 7.69 7.59 -0.94
N GLY A 251 8.81 8.01 -1.51
CA GLY A 251 10.08 7.27 -1.40
C GLY A 251 10.12 6.01 -2.28
N ARG A 252 9.55 6.09 -3.49
CA ARG A 252 9.48 4.99 -4.46
C ARG A 252 10.77 4.80 -5.25
N SER A 253 11.50 5.87 -5.48
CA SER A 253 12.83 5.87 -6.09
C SER A 253 13.91 5.95 -4.99
N GLU A 254 15.13 5.58 -5.32
CA GLU A 254 16.26 5.69 -4.40
C GLU A 254 16.44 7.14 -3.89
N ALA A 255 16.40 8.11 -4.79
CA ALA A 255 16.46 9.53 -4.42
C ALA A 255 15.27 9.95 -3.53
N GLY A 256 14.07 9.48 -3.84
CA GLY A 256 12.87 9.73 -3.03
C GLY A 256 12.94 9.07 -1.66
N ALA A 257 13.50 7.87 -1.55
CA ALA A 257 13.72 7.17 -0.29
C ALA A 257 14.71 7.91 0.60
N GLN A 258 15.84 8.37 0.05
CA GLN A 258 16.82 9.19 0.76
C GLN A 258 16.22 10.50 1.26
N ALA A 259 15.42 11.18 0.44
CA ALA A 259 14.72 12.40 0.83
C ALA A 259 13.70 12.14 1.95
N ALA A 260 12.94 11.05 1.88
CA ALA A 260 11.97 10.68 2.91
C ALA A 260 12.65 10.40 4.27
N VAL A 261 13.75 9.64 4.27
CA VAL A 261 14.55 9.37 5.48
C VAL A 261 15.06 10.67 6.10
N SER A 262 15.57 11.59 5.27
CA SER A 262 16.08 12.90 5.74
C SER A 262 14.96 13.76 6.34
N HIS A 263 13.71 13.60 5.88
CA HIS A 263 12.57 14.39 6.35
C HIS A 263 11.92 13.81 7.61
N THR A 264 11.87 12.50 7.75
CA THR A 264 11.13 11.82 8.83
C THR A 264 12.01 11.24 9.92
N GLY A 265 13.30 11.07 9.66
CA GLY A 265 14.23 10.34 10.53
C GLY A 265 13.91 8.83 10.66
N ALA A 266 12.96 8.32 9.87
CA ALA A 266 12.55 6.92 9.88
C ALA A 266 13.11 6.19 8.65
N LEU A 267 13.60 4.96 8.83
CA LEU A 267 13.97 4.09 7.73
C LEU A 267 12.73 3.73 6.92
N ALA A 268 12.69 4.14 5.65
CA ALA A 268 11.67 3.69 4.72
C ALA A 268 12.03 2.26 4.28
N GLY A 269 11.12 1.32 4.46
CA GLY A 269 11.24 -0.02 3.86
C GLY A 269 11.26 0.05 2.33
N SER A 270 11.69 -1.05 1.69
CA SER A 270 11.74 -1.09 0.23
C SER A 270 10.36 -0.91 -0.38
N ASP A 271 10.26 -0.20 -1.50
CA ASP A 271 8.97 0.09 -2.18
C ASP A 271 8.20 -1.19 -2.55
N ARG A 272 8.94 -2.27 -2.91
CA ARG A 272 8.36 -3.59 -3.20
C ARG A 272 7.70 -4.25 -1.98
N MET A 273 8.21 -4.00 -0.78
CA MET A 273 7.58 -4.49 0.45
C MET A 273 6.25 -3.79 0.72
N TYR A 274 6.16 -2.49 0.42
CA TYR A 274 4.88 -1.77 0.47
C TYR A 274 3.88 -2.29 -0.57
N ASP A 275 4.33 -2.63 -1.80
CA ASP A 275 3.46 -3.28 -2.79
C ASP A 275 2.89 -4.59 -2.27
N ALA A 276 3.74 -5.43 -1.65
CA ALA A 276 3.31 -6.68 -1.05
C ALA A 276 2.30 -6.45 0.09
N LEU A 277 2.59 -5.52 1.00
CA LEU A 277 1.69 -5.16 2.11
C LEU A 277 0.33 -4.70 1.60
N PHE A 278 0.31 -3.78 0.64
CA PHE A 278 -0.93 -3.24 0.07
C PHE A 278 -1.73 -4.31 -0.66
N GLN A 279 -1.08 -5.13 -1.47
CA GLN A 279 -1.72 -6.23 -2.18
C GLN A 279 -2.37 -7.25 -1.22
N GLN A 280 -1.68 -7.64 -0.15
CA GLN A 280 -2.19 -8.59 0.85
C GLN A 280 -3.33 -8.01 1.70
N THR A 281 -3.32 -6.70 1.94
CA THR A 281 -4.33 -6.03 2.77
C THR A 281 -5.50 -5.47 1.97
N GLY A 282 -5.39 -5.42 0.63
CA GLY A 282 -6.40 -4.83 -0.24
C GLY A 282 -6.35 -3.31 -0.28
N VAL A 283 -5.25 -2.70 0.15
CA VAL A 283 -5.03 -1.26 0.01
C VAL A 283 -4.78 -0.92 -1.46
N ILE A 284 -5.51 0.06 -1.98
CA ILE A 284 -5.39 0.54 -3.36
C ILE A 284 -4.21 1.50 -3.43
N ARG A 285 -3.19 1.18 -4.22
CA ARG A 285 -2.04 2.05 -4.40
C ARG A 285 -2.31 3.13 -5.44
N ALA A 286 -2.32 4.38 -5.02
CA ALA A 286 -2.30 5.54 -5.91
C ALA A 286 -0.92 5.66 -6.58
N GLN A 287 -0.88 5.73 -7.91
CA GLN A 287 0.37 5.80 -8.67
C GLN A 287 0.86 7.24 -8.83
N ALA A 288 -0.04 8.19 -9.02
CA ALA A 288 0.22 9.62 -8.99
C ALA A 288 -0.42 10.26 -7.76
N PHE A 289 0.08 11.43 -7.36
CA PHE A 289 -0.47 12.15 -6.20
C PHE A 289 -1.95 12.55 -6.41
N SER A 290 -2.34 12.86 -7.65
CA SER A 290 -3.74 13.13 -8.02
C SER A 290 -4.65 11.94 -7.76
N ASP A 291 -4.16 10.71 -8.01
CA ASP A 291 -4.95 9.48 -7.91
C ASP A 291 -5.48 9.26 -6.49
N LEU A 292 -4.79 9.79 -5.47
CA LEU A 292 -5.23 9.69 -4.08
C LEU A 292 -6.64 10.27 -3.89
N LEU A 293 -6.91 11.43 -4.50
CA LEU A 293 -8.23 12.05 -4.46
C LEU A 293 -9.15 11.51 -5.56
N ASP A 294 -8.63 11.20 -6.74
CA ASP A 294 -9.42 10.78 -7.90
C ASP A 294 -10.06 9.41 -7.68
N ILE A 295 -9.28 8.43 -7.23
CA ILE A 295 -9.78 7.10 -6.87
C ILE A 295 -10.74 7.21 -5.69
N SER A 296 -10.39 7.99 -4.67
CA SER A 296 -11.23 8.18 -3.48
C SER A 296 -12.58 8.82 -3.84
N ALA A 297 -12.61 9.77 -4.77
CA ALA A 297 -13.84 10.41 -5.24
C ALA A 297 -14.79 9.40 -5.90
N ALA A 298 -14.26 8.54 -6.77
CA ALA A 298 -15.05 7.51 -7.44
C ALA A 298 -15.61 6.49 -6.44
N LEU A 299 -14.80 6.00 -5.52
CA LEU A 299 -15.20 5.04 -4.48
C LEU A 299 -16.21 5.63 -3.50
N ALA A 300 -16.11 6.93 -3.19
CA ALA A 300 -17.02 7.61 -2.26
C ALA A 300 -18.46 7.68 -2.76
N THR A 301 -18.69 7.50 -4.07
CA THR A 301 -20.06 7.41 -4.66
C THR A 301 -20.83 6.20 -4.15
N GLY A 302 -20.14 5.15 -3.68
CA GLY A 302 -20.74 3.88 -3.28
C GLY A 302 -21.25 3.02 -4.44
N ARG A 303 -20.97 3.40 -5.70
CA ARG A 303 -21.34 2.63 -6.88
C ARG A 303 -20.36 1.50 -7.12
N VAL A 304 -20.86 0.38 -7.62
CA VAL A 304 -20.08 -0.86 -7.79
C VAL A 304 -19.81 -1.13 -9.26
N LEU A 305 -18.54 -1.43 -9.60
CA LEU A 305 -18.14 -1.77 -10.96
C LEU A 305 -18.15 -3.30 -11.13
N HIS A 306 -19.16 -3.84 -11.83
CA HIS A 306 -19.37 -5.28 -11.99
C HIS A 306 -18.60 -5.92 -13.15
N GLY A 307 -17.97 -5.14 -14.01
CA GLY A 307 -17.20 -5.61 -15.16
C GLY A 307 -16.31 -4.54 -15.73
N LYS A 308 -15.64 -4.84 -16.83
CA LYS A 308 -14.61 -3.97 -17.42
C LYS A 308 -15.05 -3.26 -18.70
N ARG A 309 -16.33 -3.34 -19.10
CA ARG A 309 -16.86 -2.77 -20.34
C ARG A 309 -17.37 -1.36 -20.07
N ILE A 310 -16.68 -0.36 -20.61
CA ILE A 310 -16.95 1.06 -20.34
C ILE A 310 -17.57 1.73 -21.59
N ALA A 311 -18.71 2.37 -21.43
CA ALA A 311 -19.23 3.28 -22.45
C ALA A 311 -18.54 4.63 -22.33
N ILE A 312 -18.17 5.23 -23.45
CA ILE A 312 -17.62 6.58 -23.55
C ILE A 312 -18.62 7.44 -24.33
N LEU A 313 -19.25 8.39 -23.65
CA LEU A 313 -20.13 9.37 -24.27
C LEU A 313 -19.39 10.67 -24.48
N THR A 314 -19.27 11.12 -25.70
CA THR A 314 -18.49 12.31 -26.04
C THR A 314 -19.18 13.21 -27.07
N SER A 315 -18.84 14.48 -27.05
CA SER A 315 -19.07 15.44 -28.15
C SER A 315 -17.76 15.90 -28.81
N THR A 316 -16.64 15.28 -28.44
CA THR A 316 -15.29 15.64 -28.86
C THR A 316 -14.49 14.37 -29.15
N GLY A 317 -14.39 14.00 -30.44
CA GLY A 317 -13.82 12.72 -30.86
C GLY A 317 -12.41 12.44 -30.32
N GLY A 318 -11.50 13.43 -30.37
CA GLY A 318 -10.13 13.29 -29.84
C GLY A 318 -10.07 12.97 -28.35
N ALA A 319 -10.95 13.57 -27.54
CA ALA A 319 -11.02 13.30 -26.10
C ALA A 319 -11.57 11.88 -25.83
N GLY A 320 -12.50 11.40 -26.67
CA GLY A 320 -12.97 10.01 -26.61
C GLY A 320 -11.86 9.00 -26.82
N THR A 321 -10.99 9.25 -27.80
CA THR A 321 -9.83 8.40 -28.09
C THR A 321 -8.85 8.37 -26.93
N LEU A 322 -8.55 9.51 -26.29
CA LEU A 322 -7.67 9.59 -25.12
C LEU A 322 -8.18 8.72 -23.95
N VAL A 323 -9.47 8.82 -23.66
CA VAL A 323 -10.09 8.01 -22.60
C VAL A 323 -10.06 6.52 -22.95
N SER A 324 -10.36 6.17 -24.21
CA SER A 324 -10.33 4.77 -24.66
C SER A 324 -8.92 4.17 -24.55
N ASP A 325 -7.88 4.93 -24.94
CA ASP A 325 -6.49 4.50 -24.82
C ASP A 325 -6.08 4.30 -23.36
N SER A 326 -6.36 5.28 -22.49
CA SER A 326 -6.06 5.20 -21.07
C SER A 326 -6.75 4.01 -20.38
N LEU A 327 -8.00 3.72 -20.74
CA LEU A 327 -8.74 2.54 -20.27
C LEU A 327 -8.11 1.24 -20.76
N GLY A 328 -7.74 1.17 -22.04
CA GLY A 328 -7.09 0.00 -22.65
C GLY A 328 -5.77 -0.36 -21.98
N LEU A 329 -4.94 0.62 -21.62
CA LEU A 329 -3.69 0.42 -20.89
C LEU A 329 -3.88 -0.25 -19.53
N LEU A 330 -5.06 -0.09 -18.90
CA LEU A 330 -5.44 -0.75 -17.64
C LEU A 330 -6.36 -1.96 -17.85
N SER A 331 -6.40 -2.50 -19.09
CA SER A 331 -7.18 -3.70 -19.46
C SER A 331 -8.70 -3.54 -19.28
N PHE A 332 -9.22 -2.34 -19.44
CA PHE A 332 -10.65 -2.10 -19.63
C PHE A 332 -10.99 -2.18 -21.12
N GLU A 333 -12.24 -2.51 -21.41
CA GLU A 333 -12.77 -2.68 -22.75
C GLU A 333 -13.75 -1.57 -23.08
N THR A 334 -13.74 -1.13 -24.34
CA THR A 334 -14.70 -0.14 -24.85
C THR A 334 -15.44 -0.73 -26.07
N PRO A 335 -16.26 -1.81 -25.88
CA PRO A 335 -16.91 -2.50 -26.98
C PRO A 335 -17.95 -1.61 -27.65
N ALA A 336 -18.25 -1.92 -28.92
CA ALA A 336 -19.43 -1.36 -29.58
C ALA A 336 -20.71 -1.80 -28.86
N PRO A 337 -21.80 -1.01 -28.89
CA PRO A 337 -23.06 -1.41 -28.30
C PRO A 337 -23.67 -2.63 -29.04
N ASP A 338 -24.44 -3.45 -28.30
CA ASP A 338 -25.22 -4.53 -28.91
C ASP A 338 -26.27 -3.98 -29.88
N ALA A 339 -26.84 -4.84 -30.69
CA ALA A 339 -27.79 -4.46 -31.74
C ALA A 339 -29.02 -3.68 -31.21
N ALA A 340 -29.54 -4.08 -30.04
CA ALA A 340 -30.73 -3.41 -29.44
C ALA A 340 -30.34 -2.01 -28.91
N THR A 341 -29.21 -1.91 -28.20
CA THR A 341 -28.70 -0.62 -27.72
C THR A 341 -28.34 0.30 -28.88
N ALA A 342 -27.69 -0.21 -29.94
CA ALA A 342 -27.38 0.57 -31.14
C ALA A 342 -28.63 1.07 -31.87
N ALA A 343 -29.67 0.23 -31.95
CA ALA A 343 -30.96 0.63 -32.55
C ALA A 343 -31.66 1.72 -31.71
N ALA A 344 -31.67 1.59 -30.38
CA ALA A 344 -32.24 2.59 -29.47
C ALA A 344 -31.48 3.94 -29.57
N LEU A 345 -30.17 3.91 -29.62
CA LEU A 345 -29.34 5.12 -29.79
C LEU A 345 -29.58 5.78 -31.16
N ARG A 346 -29.64 5.00 -32.26
CA ARG A 346 -29.96 5.54 -33.60
C ARG A 346 -31.32 6.19 -33.65
N ALA A 347 -32.33 5.65 -32.94
CA ALA A 347 -33.66 6.25 -32.87
C ALA A 347 -33.68 7.63 -32.20
N LEU A 348 -32.67 7.97 -31.42
CA LEU A 348 -32.52 9.30 -30.80
C LEU A 348 -31.74 10.28 -31.69
N GLN A 349 -31.17 9.81 -32.80
CA GLN A 349 -30.29 10.60 -33.66
C GLN A 349 -31.12 11.65 -34.44
N THR A 350 -30.69 12.91 -34.35
CA THR A 350 -31.23 14.02 -35.13
C THR A 350 -30.12 14.57 -36.04
N GLY A 351 -29.97 13.98 -37.25
CA GLY A 351 -29.00 14.42 -38.26
C GLY A 351 -27.96 13.33 -38.67
N ASP A 352 -27.26 13.56 -39.77
CA ASP A 352 -26.45 12.55 -40.45
C ASP A 352 -24.99 12.41 -39.91
N HIS A 353 -24.58 13.17 -38.90
CA HIS A 353 -23.19 13.28 -38.51
C HIS A 353 -22.83 12.62 -37.16
N ALA A 354 -23.81 12.11 -36.41
CA ALA A 354 -23.52 11.44 -35.13
C ALA A 354 -23.20 9.95 -35.32
N SER A 355 -22.25 9.44 -34.60
CA SER A 355 -21.85 8.00 -34.60
C SER A 355 -22.27 7.36 -33.27
N LEU A 356 -23.58 7.05 -33.15
CA LEU A 356 -24.19 6.54 -31.94
C LEU A 356 -24.08 4.99 -31.80
N ASP A 357 -23.70 4.31 -32.87
CA ASP A 357 -23.63 2.82 -32.95
C ASP A 357 -22.21 2.24 -32.73
N ARG A 358 -21.29 3.06 -32.30
CA ARG A 358 -19.91 2.66 -31.94
C ARG A 358 -19.52 3.24 -30.59
N ASN A 359 -18.43 2.79 -30.04
CA ASN A 359 -17.83 3.36 -28.82
C ASN A 359 -16.38 3.81 -29.14
N PRO A 360 -16.01 5.08 -28.88
CA PRO A 360 -16.78 6.14 -28.23
C PRO A 360 -18.04 6.57 -28.98
N ILE A 361 -19.09 6.84 -28.21
CA ILE A 361 -20.40 7.27 -28.70
C ILE A 361 -20.36 8.79 -28.87
N ASP A 362 -20.19 9.24 -30.13
CA ASP A 362 -20.03 10.67 -30.43
C ASP A 362 -21.37 11.28 -30.83
N VAL A 363 -21.88 12.14 -29.95
CA VAL A 363 -23.19 12.84 -30.15
C VAL A 363 -23.02 14.16 -30.89
N THR A 364 -21.80 14.54 -31.28
CA THR A 364 -21.47 15.85 -31.85
C THR A 364 -21.90 17.03 -30.97
N LEU A 365 -21.67 18.27 -31.42
CA LEU A 365 -22.06 19.47 -30.67
C LEU A 365 -23.61 19.60 -30.50
N ALA A 366 -24.39 19.06 -31.43
CA ALA A 366 -25.83 19.10 -31.38
C ALA A 366 -26.42 18.18 -30.28
N GLY A 367 -25.70 17.15 -29.87
CA GLY A 367 -26.17 16.14 -28.93
C GLY A 367 -26.09 16.52 -27.46
N LEU A 368 -25.51 17.66 -27.11
CA LEU A 368 -25.35 18.12 -25.74
C LEU A 368 -26.56 18.83 -25.13
N GLN A 369 -27.70 18.84 -25.86
CA GLN A 369 -28.91 19.36 -25.26
C GLN A 369 -29.37 18.46 -24.10
N PRO A 370 -29.77 19.03 -22.95
CA PRO A 370 -30.10 18.25 -21.74
C PRO A 370 -31.12 17.14 -21.98
N THR A 371 -32.12 17.38 -22.88
CA THR A 371 -33.15 16.39 -23.21
C THR A 371 -32.56 15.17 -23.93
N LEU A 372 -31.74 15.40 -24.93
CA LEU A 372 -31.10 14.32 -25.69
C LEU A 372 -30.08 13.59 -24.83
N LEU A 373 -29.26 14.30 -24.01
CA LEU A 373 -28.33 13.73 -23.05
C LEU A 373 -29.03 12.76 -22.08
N ARG A 374 -30.19 13.17 -21.50
CA ARG A 374 -31.00 12.29 -20.64
C ARG A 374 -31.41 11.01 -21.35
N SER A 375 -31.90 11.15 -22.60
CA SER A 375 -32.37 10.01 -23.38
C SER A 375 -31.23 9.03 -23.68
N ILE A 376 -30.09 9.52 -24.09
CA ILE A 376 -28.87 8.70 -24.33
C ILE A 376 -28.42 8.02 -23.04
N LEU A 377 -28.30 8.76 -21.92
CA LEU A 377 -27.93 8.22 -20.64
C LEU A 377 -28.84 7.09 -20.17
N LYS A 378 -30.17 7.25 -20.34
CA LYS A 378 -31.11 6.19 -20.01
C LYS A 378 -30.88 4.92 -20.82
N VAL A 379 -30.60 5.04 -22.12
CA VAL A 379 -30.25 3.89 -22.97
C VAL A 379 -28.97 3.23 -22.52
N LEU A 380 -27.90 4.00 -22.29
CA LEU A 380 -26.59 3.46 -21.90
C LEU A 380 -26.59 2.83 -20.49
N LEU A 381 -27.28 3.44 -19.54
CA LEU A 381 -27.42 2.91 -18.19
C LEU A 381 -28.21 1.60 -18.15
N ALA A 382 -29.22 1.45 -19.03
CA ALA A 382 -30.00 0.23 -19.17
C ALA A 382 -29.29 -0.86 -20.02
N SER A 383 -28.28 -0.50 -20.83
CA SER A 383 -27.61 -1.41 -21.77
C SER A 383 -26.87 -2.52 -21.08
N PRO A 384 -27.01 -3.80 -21.48
CA PRO A 384 -26.21 -4.90 -20.99
C PRO A 384 -24.78 -4.91 -21.53
N SER A 385 -24.48 -4.08 -22.54
CA SER A 385 -23.13 -4.00 -23.15
C SER A 385 -22.11 -3.32 -22.26
N TYR A 386 -22.54 -2.56 -21.26
CA TYR A 386 -21.65 -1.71 -20.48
C TYR A 386 -21.84 -1.92 -18.97
N ASP A 387 -20.73 -1.84 -18.26
CA ASP A 387 -20.68 -1.98 -16.81
C ASP A 387 -20.51 -0.60 -16.11
N ALA A 388 -20.03 0.41 -16.85
CA ALA A 388 -19.92 1.80 -16.38
C ALA A 388 -19.89 2.79 -17.56
N LEU A 389 -19.98 4.08 -17.25
CA LEU A 389 -19.95 5.17 -18.22
C LEU A 389 -18.89 6.21 -17.89
N THR A 390 -18.21 6.71 -18.91
CA THR A 390 -17.45 7.97 -18.88
C THR A 390 -18.14 9.00 -19.76
N ILE A 391 -18.44 10.16 -19.21
CA ILE A 391 -19.03 11.28 -19.94
C ILE A 391 -17.93 12.32 -20.17
N ILE A 392 -17.68 12.68 -21.43
CA ILE A 392 -16.70 13.70 -21.74
C ILE A 392 -17.40 15.04 -21.94
N VAL A 393 -17.05 15.99 -21.09
CA VAL A 393 -17.59 17.35 -21.14
C VAL A 393 -16.64 18.21 -21.96
N GLY A 394 -17.05 18.49 -23.19
CA GLY A 394 -16.34 19.38 -24.11
C GLY A 394 -16.69 20.85 -23.90
N SER A 395 -16.14 21.74 -24.76
CA SER A 395 -16.30 23.19 -24.64
C SER A 395 -17.76 23.67 -24.58
N SER A 396 -18.67 23.02 -25.32
CA SER A 396 -20.09 23.37 -25.31
C SER A 396 -20.78 23.02 -24.00
N GLY A 397 -20.38 21.92 -23.33
CA GLY A 397 -20.92 21.51 -22.02
C GLY A 397 -20.42 22.40 -20.89
N VAL A 398 -19.24 22.97 -21.02
CA VAL A 398 -18.65 23.92 -20.05
C VAL A 398 -19.44 25.24 -19.99
N ALA A 399 -20.08 25.63 -21.08
CA ALA A 399 -20.87 26.86 -21.09
C ALA A 399 -22.14 26.80 -20.23
N GLN A 400 -22.65 25.59 -19.93
CA GLN A 400 -23.87 25.37 -19.13
C GLN A 400 -23.71 24.14 -18.22
N PRO A 401 -22.77 24.16 -17.28
CA PRO A 401 -22.43 22.99 -16.47
C PRO A 401 -23.55 22.54 -15.55
N GLU A 402 -24.39 23.44 -15.06
CA GLU A 402 -25.53 23.12 -14.19
C GLU A 402 -26.61 22.32 -14.95
N LEU A 403 -26.88 22.67 -16.21
CA LEU A 403 -27.85 21.94 -17.01
C LEU A 403 -27.36 20.52 -17.33
N MET A 404 -26.07 20.37 -17.63
CA MET A 404 -25.46 19.06 -17.84
C MET A 404 -25.48 18.24 -16.55
N ALA A 405 -25.03 18.80 -15.45
CA ALA A 405 -24.99 18.12 -14.15
C ALA A 405 -26.41 17.67 -13.73
N GLY A 406 -27.44 18.54 -13.89
CA GLY A 406 -28.81 18.20 -13.61
C GLY A 406 -29.34 17.06 -14.49
N ALA A 407 -29.05 17.08 -15.79
CA ALA A 407 -29.45 16.01 -16.70
C ALA A 407 -28.81 14.65 -16.34
N ILE A 408 -27.56 14.64 -15.90
CA ILE A 408 -26.86 13.42 -15.47
C ILE A 408 -27.45 12.96 -14.12
N GLN A 409 -27.58 13.87 -13.16
CA GLN A 409 -28.05 13.58 -11.80
C GLN A 409 -29.43 12.94 -11.80
N GLU A 410 -30.36 13.41 -12.65
CA GLU A 410 -31.67 12.81 -12.82
C GLU A 410 -31.63 11.36 -13.32
N CYS A 411 -30.58 10.97 -14.03
CA CYS A 411 -30.44 9.62 -14.56
C CYS A 411 -29.70 8.67 -13.58
N LEU A 412 -28.92 9.19 -12.61
CA LEU A 412 -28.16 8.36 -11.69
C LEU A 412 -28.99 7.33 -10.90
N PRO A 413 -30.23 7.62 -10.43
CA PRO A 413 -31.04 6.65 -9.70
C PRO A 413 -31.55 5.47 -10.55
N LEU A 414 -31.41 5.54 -11.88
CA LEU A 414 -31.90 4.50 -12.79
C LEU A 414 -31.00 3.27 -12.86
N SER A 415 -29.79 3.37 -12.34
CA SER A 415 -28.80 2.27 -12.40
C SER A 415 -27.72 2.44 -11.34
N ASP A 416 -27.14 1.34 -10.86
CA ASP A 416 -26.01 1.32 -9.93
C ASP A 416 -24.66 1.44 -10.64
N LYS A 417 -24.65 1.45 -11.97
CA LYS A 417 -23.42 1.59 -12.76
C LYS A 417 -22.67 2.87 -12.40
N PRO A 418 -21.33 2.81 -12.24
CA PRO A 418 -20.51 4.00 -12.08
C PRO A 418 -20.61 4.94 -13.28
N VAL A 419 -20.71 6.24 -12.98
CA VAL A 419 -20.65 7.31 -13.98
C VAL A 419 -19.57 8.28 -13.56
N LEU A 420 -18.56 8.45 -14.42
CA LEU A 420 -17.46 9.39 -14.22
C LEU A 420 -17.47 10.45 -15.32
N ALA A 421 -16.92 11.62 -15.06
CA ALA A 421 -16.79 12.68 -16.06
C ALA A 421 -15.33 13.02 -16.32
N TYR A 422 -14.99 13.22 -17.61
CA TYR A 422 -13.74 13.82 -18.03
C TYR A 422 -14.01 15.22 -18.58
N ILE A 423 -13.41 16.23 -17.97
CA ILE A 423 -13.54 17.63 -18.38
C ILE A 423 -12.37 17.94 -19.33
N SER A 424 -12.64 17.92 -20.63
CA SER A 424 -11.61 18.07 -21.65
C SER A 424 -10.98 19.48 -21.69
N PRO A 425 -11.73 20.61 -21.67
CA PRO A 425 -11.12 21.92 -21.46
C PRO A 425 -10.90 22.18 -19.97
N HIS A 426 -10.00 23.09 -19.62
CA HIS A 426 -9.83 23.50 -18.23
C HIS A 426 -11.04 24.30 -17.74
N ALA A 427 -11.89 23.67 -16.90
CA ALA A 427 -13.14 24.26 -16.41
C ALA A 427 -13.41 23.86 -14.95
N PRO A 428 -12.75 24.52 -13.97
CA PRO A 428 -12.87 24.19 -12.54
C PRO A 428 -14.32 24.27 -12.02
N ALA A 429 -15.10 25.22 -12.47
CA ALA A 429 -16.51 25.36 -12.08
C ALA A 429 -17.32 24.12 -12.49
N ALA A 430 -17.17 23.66 -13.73
CA ALA A 430 -17.85 22.46 -14.22
C ALA A 430 -17.41 21.20 -13.45
N THR A 431 -16.11 21.08 -13.14
CA THR A 431 -15.57 19.99 -12.31
C THR A 431 -16.23 19.98 -10.94
N SER A 432 -16.30 21.13 -10.28
CA SER A 432 -16.90 21.26 -8.94
C SER A 432 -18.40 20.94 -8.94
N ILE A 433 -19.15 21.49 -9.89
CA ILE A 433 -20.61 21.30 -10.00
C ILE A 433 -20.96 19.82 -10.23
N LEU A 434 -20.27 19.14 -11.17
CA LEU A 434 -20.48 17.72 -11.43
C LEU A 434 -20.13 16.87 -10.22
N THR A 435 -19.00 17.11 -9.58
CA THR A 435 -18.58 16.36 -8.40
C THR A 435 -19.58 16.50 -7.26
N GLN A 436 -20.05 17.72 -6.98
CA GLN A 436 -21.09 17.97 -5.97
C GLN A 436 -22.43 17.33 -6.32
N SER A 437 -22.72 17.15 -7.61
CA SER A 437 -23.92 16.46 -8.10
C SER A 437 -23.81 14.93 -8.07
N GLY A 438 -22.72 14.37 -7.50
CA GLY A 438 -22.48 12.94 -7.36
C GLY A 438 -21.83 12.28 -8.58
N VAL A 439 -21.29 13.08 -9.52
CA VAL A 439 -20.55 12.62 -10.68
C VAL A 439 -19.07 13.03 -10.53
N PRO A 440 -18.19 12.14 -10.07
CA PRO A 440 -16.77 12.46 -9.96
C PRO A 440 -16.22 12.95 -11.30
N ALA A 441 -15.66 14.16 -11.30
CA ALA A 441 -15.18 14.81 -12.51
C ALA A 441 -13.67 15.04 -12.43
N PHE A 442 -12.98 14.66 -13.50
CA PHE A 442 -11.53 14.65 -13.60
C PHE A 442 -11.06 15.53 -14.74
N VAL A 443 -9.80 15.98 -14.64
CA VAL A 443 -9.17 16.87 -15.62
C VAL A 443 -8.19 16.12 -16.53
N SER A 444 -8.06 14.80 -16.37
CA SER A 444 -7.26 13.93 -17.24
C SER A 444 -7.98 12.61 -17.54
N ALA A 445 -7.70 12.04 -18.69
CA ALA A 445 -8.23 10.73 -19.09
C ALA A 445 -7.67 9.61 -18.21
N GLU A 446 -6.41 9.72 -17.82
CA GLU A 446 -5.70 8.79 -16.94
C GLU A 446 -6.37 8.70 -15.56
N SER A 447 -6.85 9.82 -15.03
CA SER A 447 -7.59 9.85 -13.76
C SER A 447 -8.88 9.05 -13.83
N CYS A 448 -9.62 9.10 -14.96
CA CYS A 448 -10.80 8.24 -15.15
C CYS A 448 -10.43 6.76 -15.14
N ALA A 449 -9.36 6.38 -15.84
CA ALA A 449 -8.90 5.00 -15.89
C ALA A 449 -8.41 4.52 -14.52
N ALA A 450 -7.64 5.33 -13.78
CA ALA A 450 -7.20 5.04 -12.43
C ALA A 450 -8.37 4.87 -11.45
N ALA A 451 -9.41 5.71 -11.57
CA ALA A 451 -10.62 5.63 -10.76
C ALA A 451 -11.36 4.30 -10.99
N PHE A 452 -11.58 3.90 -12.25
CA PHE A 452 -12.16 2.59 -12.55
C PHE A 452 -11.28 1.42 -12.08
N ALA A 453 -9.96 1.53 -12.22
CA ALA A 453 -9.04 0.51 -11.71
C ALA A 453 -9.15 0.34 -10.19
N GLY A 454 -9.27 1.46 -9.45
CA GLY A 454 -9.53 1.43 -8.01
C GLY A 454 -10.87 0.78 -7.65
N MET A 455 -11.94 1.09 -8.38
CA MET A 455 -13.26 0.47 -8.19
C MET A 455 -13.21 -1.03 -8.50
N TRP A 456 -12.53 -1.42 -9.59
CA TRP A 456 -12.35 -2.83 -9.96
C TRP A 456 -11.53 -3.59 -8.91
N HIS A 457 -10.51 -2.96 -8.33
CA HIS A 457 -9.71 -3.56 -7.25
C HIS A 457 -10.59 -3.93 -6.04
N VAL A 458 -11.52 -3.05 -5.64
CA VAL A 458 -12.46 -3.34 -4.54
C VAL A 458 -13.36 -4.52 -4.90
N GLN A 459 -13.84 -4.60 -6.13
CA GLN A 459 -14.68 -5.71 -6.59
C GLN A 459 -13.96 -7.07 -6.57
N GLN A 460 -12.62 -7.05 -6.72
CA GLN A 460 -11.81 -8.25 -6.66
C GLN A 460 -11.47 -8.69 -5.22
N TRP A 461 -11.97 -8.03 -4.20
CA TRP A 461 -11.78 -8.46 -2.83
C TRP A 461 -12.44 -9.83 -2.61
N ALA A 462 -11.67 -10.89 -2.81
CA ALA A 462 -12.07 -12.20 -2.34
C ALA A 462 -12.24 -12.17 -0.80
N ALA A 463 -13.10 -13.04 -0.28
CA ALA A 463 -13.17 -13.22 1.17
C ALA A 463 -11.75 -13.47 1.70
N PRO A 464 -11.34 -12.83 2.82
CA PRO A 464 -10.02 -13.05 3.37
C PRO A 464 -9.88 -14.53 3.73
N VAL A 465 -9.00 -15.23 3.02
CA VAL A 465 -8.63 -16.61 3.38
C VAL A 465 -7.75 -16.51 4.61
N THR A 466 -8.32 -16.80 5.76
CA THR A 466 -7.61 -16.85 7.06
C THR A 466 -6.99 -18.24 7.28
N GLU A 467 -6.45 -18.86 6.25
CA GLU A 467 -5.61 -20.04 6.44
C GLU A 467 -4.20 -19.58 6.79
N THR A 468 -3.95 -19.43 8.09
CA THR A 468 -2.57 -19.49 8.59
C THR A 468 -2.08 -20.90 8.41
N ALA A 469 -0.89 -21.07 7.85
CA ALA A 469 -0.25 -22.40 7.83
C ALA A 469 -0.11 -22.87 9.29
N THR A 470 -0.51 -24.11 9.54
CA THR A 470 -0.32 -24.73 10.85
C THR A 470 1.18 -24.72 11.16
N ALA A 471 1.53 -24.08 12.27
CA ALA A 471 2.90 -24.10 12.75
C ALA A 471 3.34 -25.56 12.94
N HIS A 472 4.37 -25.98 12.22
CA HIS A 472 5.00 -27.27 12.48
C HIS A 472 5.63 -27.22 13.87
N ALA A 473 5.22 -28.11 14.77
CA ALA A 473 5.75 -28.16 16.11
C ALA A 473 7.26 -28.39 16.10
N GLY A 474 8.02 -27.42 16.63
CA GLY A 474 9.35 -27.61 17.20
C GLY A 474 10.42 -28.28 16.33
N VAL A 475 10.73 -27.75 15.13
CA VAL A 475 11.95 -28.19 14.41
C VAL A 475 13.17 -27.72 15.20
N VAL A 476 13.99 -28.67 15.67
CA VAL A 476 15.25 -28.39 16.41
C VAL A 476 16.35 -28.01 15.42
N THR A 477 17.01 -26.89 15.68
CA THR A 477 18.14 -26.38 14.85
C THR A 477 19.41 -26.13 15.66
N THR A 478 19.43 -26.52 16.93
CA THR A 478 20.56 -26.25 17.86
C THR A 478 21.86 -26.97 17.51
N ASP A 479 21.82 -27.93 16.61
CA ASP A 479 22.98 -28.65 16.08
C ASP A 479 23.61 -28.00 14.84
N LEU A 480 22.99 -26.94 14.28
CA LEU A 480 23.55 -26.16 13.19
C LEU A 480 24.45 -25.04 13.74
N PRO A 481 25.59 -24.73 13.07
CA PRO A 481 26.44 -23.64 13.50
C PRO A 481 25.77 -22.28 13.31
N THR A 482 26.17 -21.30 14.09
CA THR A 482 25.86 -19.89 13.89
C THR A 482 26.75 -19.29 12.79
N GLY A 483 26.27 -18.24 12.13
CA GLY A 483 26.94 -17.62 10.99
C GLY A 483 26.45 -18.19 9.64
N PRO A 484 27.19 -17.87 8.55
CA PRO A 484 26.87 -18.41 7.23
C PRO A 484 27.01 -19.94 7.19
N LEU A 485 25.96 -20.62 6.78
CA LEU A 485 25.95 -22.06 6.57
C LEU A 485 26.59 -22.41 5.22
N ASN A 486 27.29 -23.54 5.15
CA ASN A 486 27.65 -24.08 3.85
C ASN A 486 26.42 -24.69 3.15
N GLU A 487 26.54 -24.99 1.85
CA GLU A 487 25.40 -25.48 1.04
C GLU A 487 24.74 -26.73 1.61
N ALA A 488 25.52 -27.71 2.08
CA ALA A 488 24.97 -28.92 2.67
C ALA A 488 24.19 -28.66 3.96
N GLN A 489 24.71 -27.78 4.82
CA GLN A 489 24.04 -27.37 6.06
C GLN A 489 22.74 -26.57 5.76
N ALA A 490 22.78 -25.66 4.78
CA ALA A 490 21.59 -24.91 4.37
C ALA A 490 20.49 -25.86 3.83
N LYS A 491 20.85 -26.81 2.96
CA LYS A 491 19.91 -27.82 2.47
C LYS A 491 19.40 -28.76 3.57
N GLN A 492 20.24 -29.09 4.56
CA GLN A 492 19.79 -29.82 5.73
C GLN A 492 18.73 -29.04 6.51
N LEU A 493 18.92 -27.73 6.69
CA LEU A 493 17.92 -26.85 7.31
C LEU A 493 16.61 -26.87 6.53
N PHE A 494 16.66 -26.65 5.20
CA PHE A 494 15.47 -26.67 4.35
C PHE A 494 14.71 -28.00 4.39
N SER A 495 15.45 -29.12 4.37
CA SER A 495 14.85 -30.46 4.44
C SER A 495 14.14 -30.73 5.76
N ARG A 496 14.61 -30.19 6.88
CA ARG A 496 13.94 -30.32 8.21
C ARG A 496 12.57 -29.67 8.22
N PHE A 497 12.38 -28.63 7.41
CA PHE A 497 11.10 -27.94 7.24
C PHE A 497 10.24 -28.52 6.11
N GLY A 498 10.73 -29.54 5.39
CA GLY A 498 9.95 -30.25 4.39
C GLY A 498 10.22 -29.84 2.93
N VAL A 499 11.24 -29.00 2.68
CA VAL A 499 11.66 -28.72 1.31
C VAL A 499 12.59 -29.85 0.85
N ARG A 500 12.17 -30.56 -0.21
CA ARG A 500 13.01 -31.64 -0.78
C ARG A 500 14.25 -31.05 -1.42
N CYS A 501 15.43 -31.57 -1.02
CA CYS A 501 16.72 -31.24 -1.58
C CYS A 501 17.34 -32.41 -2.36
N THR A 502 18.35 -32.13 -3.17
CA THR A 502 19.12 -33.14 -3.92
C THR A 502 19.81 -34.10 -2.97
N ARG A 503 19.96 -35.34 -3.42
CA ARG A 503 20.88 -36.33 -2.77
C ARG A 503 22.31 -35.93 -3.06
N GLU A 504 23.14 -35.90 -2.00
CA GLU A 504 24.51 -35.45 -2.11
C GLU A 504 25.40 -36.05 -1.03
N LEU A 505 26.69 -36.04 -1.30
CA LEU A 505 27.70 -36.55 -0.41
C LEU A 505 28.90 -35.59 -0.34
N GLU A 506 29.34 -35.30 0.88
CA GLU A 506 30.57 -34.52 1.11
C GLU A 506 31.78 -35.43 0.87
N VAL A 507 32.78 -34.89 0.17
CA VAL A 507 33.99 -35.60 -0.19
C VAL A 507 35.20 -34.67 -0.07
N SER A 508 36.40 -35.30 0.19
CA SER A 508 37.65 -34.55 0.29
C SER A 508 38.72 -35.13 -0.64
N THR A 509 38.51 -36.30 -1.23
CA THR A 509 39.47 -36.96 -2.13
C THR A 509 38.83 -37.39 -3.44
N PRO A 510 39.63 -37.53 -4.53
CA PRO A 510 39.14 -38.03 -5.81
C PRO A 510 38.45 -39.38 -5.71
N GLN A 511 38.99 -40.31 -4.91
CA GLN A 511 38.45 -41.64 -4.69
C GLN A 511 37.06 -41.61 -4.03
N GLN A 512 36.90 -40.75 -3.01
CA GLN A 512 35.59 -40.51 -2.39
C GLN A 512 34.59 -39.93 -3.37
N ALA A 513 35.03 -39.01 -4.23
CA ALA A 513 34.16 -38.39 -5.25
C ALA A 513 33.68 -39.44 -6.28
N GLU A 514 34.56 -40.34 -6.74
CA GLU A 514 34.18 -41.44 -7.64
C GLU A 514 33.20 -42.41 -6.98
N GLN A 515 33.43 -42.77 -5.72
CA GLN A 515 32.52 -43.64 -4.97
C GLN A 515 31.16 -42.96 -4.76
N ALA A 516 31.15 -41.70 -4.42
CA ALA A 516 29.90 -40.89 -4.28
C ALA A 516 29.14 -40.82 -5.60
N ALA A 517 29.80 -40.51 -6.71
CA ALA A 517 29.17 -40.47 -8.04
C ALA A 517 28.56 -41.81 -8.46
N ARG A 518 29.24 -42.92 -8.21
CA ARG A 518 28.71 -44.27 -8.47
C ARG A 518 27.47 -44.57 -7.61
N SER A 519 27.45 -44.15 -6.34
CA SER A 519 26.32 -44.39 -5.43
C SER A 519 25.08 -43.57 -5.79
N LEU A 520 25.25 -42.34 -6.33
CA LEU A 520 24.17 -41.49 -6.77
C LEU A 520 23.53 -41.94 -8.08
N GLY A 521 24.32 -42.59 -8.94
CA GLY A 521 23.90 -43.11 -10.25
C GLY A 521 23.72 -41.99 -11.29
N GLY A 522 24.27 -42.20 -12.49
CA GLY A 522 24.22 -41.20 -13.56
C GLY A 522 25.26 -40.07 -13.42
N PRO A 523 25.19 -39.07 -14.28
CA PRO A 523 26.01 -37.85 -14.17
C PRO A 523 25.74 -37.09 -12.89
N VAL A 524 26.77 -36.47 -12.32
CA VAL A 524 26.69 -35.69 -11.06
C VAL A 524 27.10 -34.24 -11.27
N VAL A 525 26.78 -33.40 -10.28
CA VAL A 525 27.31 -32.07 -10.15
C VAL A 525 28.38 -32.10 -9.04
N LEU A 526 29.58 -31.64 -9.37
CA LEU A 526 30.66 -31.43 -8.40
C LEU A 526 30.74 -29.96 -8.03
N LYS A 527 30.67 -29.66 -6.74
CA LYS A 527 30.72 -28.30 -6.22
C LYS A 527 31.78 -28.12 -5.14
N LEU A 528 32.38 -26.93 -5.07
CA LEU A 528 33.15 -26.49 -3.92
C LEU A 528 32.19 -26.36 -2.71
N LEU A 529 32.59 -26.92 -1.56
CA LEU A 529 31.87 -26.74 -0.30
C LEU A 529 32.59 -25.70 0.55
N SER A 530 32.06 -24.48 0.60
CA SER A 530 32.62 -23.36 1.34
C SER A 530 31.49 -22.48 1.89
N SER A 531 31.68 -21.94 3.09
CA SER A 531 30.80 -20.92 3.67
C SER A 531 31.25 -19.49 3.35
N THR A 532 32.47 -19.32 2.80
CA THR A 532 33.06 -18.01 2.52
C THR A 532 33.05 -17.63 1.04
N VAL A 533 32.97 -18.61 0.12
CA VAL A 533 32.93 -18.38 -1.33
C VAL A 533 31.47 -18.44 -1.78
N THR A 534 30.87 -17.27 -1.96
CA THR A 534 29.46 -17.11 -2.34
C THR A 534 29.20 -17.38 -3.84
N HIS A 535 30.07 -16.91 -4.72
CA HIS A 535 29.95 -17.09 -6.17
C HIS A 535 30.89 -18.18 -6.67
N LYS A 536 30.54 -19.46 -6.39
CA LYS A 536 31.37 -20.62 -6.68
C LYS A 536 31.69 -20.78 -8.17
N SER A 537 30.77 -20.41 -9.04
CA SER A 537 30.94 -20.50 -10.50
C SER A 537 32.06 -19.61 -11.02
N ASP A 538 32.26 -18.43 -10.44
CA ASP A 538 33.24 -17.43 -10.88
C ASP A 538 34.69 -17.90 -10.62
N VAL A 539 34.87 -18.78 -9.62
CA VAL A 539 36.18 -19.34 -9.24
C VAL A 539 36.36 -20.75 -9.77
N GLY A 540 35.53 -21.23 -10.71
CA GLY A 540 35.59 -22.58 -11.23
C GLY A 540 35.14 -23.69 -10.25
N GLY A 541 34.46 -23.30 -9.17
CA GLY A 541 33.99 -24.18 -8.09
C GLY A 541 32.72 -24.98 -8.38
N VAL A 542 32.24 -25.04 -9.64
CA VAL A 542 31.08 -25.83 -10.05
C VAL A 542 31.40 -26.57 -11.37
N ALA A 543 31.06 -27.85 -11.44
CA ALA A 543 31.13 -28.67 -12.65
C ALA A 543 29.89 -29.54 -12.78
N VAL A 544 29.16 -29.41 -13.88
CA VAL A 544 27.89 -30.06 -14.14
C VAL A 544 28.07 -31.20 -15.16
N GLY A 545 27.33 -32.30 -15.00
CA GLY A 545 27.30 -33.41 -15.94
C GLY A 545 28.54 -34.27 -15.91
N VAL A 546 29.21 -34.35 -14.77
CA VAL A 546 30.47 -35.11 -14.61
C VAL A 546 30.14 -36.59 -14.39
N THR A 547 30.78 -37.50 -15.16
CA THR A 547 30.57 -38.93 -14.95
C THR A 547 31.42 -39.47 -13.78
N ALA A 548 31.08 -40.63 -13.25
CA ALA A 548 31.80 -41.27 -12.14
C ALA A 548 33.30 -41.50 -12.45
N GLU A 549 33.64 -41.74 -13.74
CA GLU A 549 35.02 -41.96 -14.19
C GLU A 549 35.83 -40.65 -14.25
N GLN A 550 35.16 -39.53 -14.47
CA GLN A 550 35.78 -38.20 -14.67
C GLN A 550 35.83 -37.36 -13.40
N VAL A 551 34.99 -37.67 -12.41
CA VAL A 551 34.81 -36.78 -11.24
C VAL A 551 36.07 -36.64 -10.41
N GLY A 552 36.91 -37.67 -10.33
CA GLY A 552 38.19 -37.62 -9.59
C GLY A 552 39.18 -36.64 -10.23
N GLU A 553 39.39 -36.69 -11.53
CA GLU A 553 40.21 -35.75 -12.30
C GLU A 553 39.62 -34.34 -12.24
N ARG A 554 38.30 -34.23 -12.39
CA ARG A 554 37.62 -32.91 -12.32
C ARG A 554 37.76 -32.25 -10.94
N LEU A 555 37.75 -33.03 -9.84
CA LEU A 555 37.94 -32.52 -8.52
C LEU A 555 39.39 -31.98 -8.36
N GLN A 556 40.42 -32.70 -8.86
CA GLN A 556 41.79 -32.21 -8.82
C GLN A 556 41.96 -30.89 -9.59
N ARG A 557 41.33 -30.79 -10.77
CA ARG A 557 41.36 -29.57 -11.56
C ARG A 557 40.62 -28.42 -10.84
N MET A 558 39.45 -28.67 -10.25
CA MET A 558 38.71 -27.69 -9.43
C MET A 558 39.52 -27.19 -8.26
N CYS A 559 40.28 -28.06 -7.57
CA CYS A 559 41.21 -27.65 -6.52
C CYS A 559 42.20 -26.60 -7.03
N ALA A 560 42.83 -26.87 -8.20
CA ALA A 560 43.80 -25.95 -8.76
C ALA A 560 43.21 -24.63 -9.22
N ASP A 561 42.02 -24.67 -9.87
CA ASP A 561 41.33 -23.51 -10.35
C ASP A 561 40.92 -22.58 -9.18
N VAL A 562 40.34 -23.16 -8.09
CA VAL A 562 39.92 -22.43 -6.90
C VAL A 562 41.13 -21.87 -6.12
N GLU A 563 42.18 -22.68 -5.96
CA GLU A 563 43.43 -22.25 -5.29
C GLU A 563 44.08 -21.06 -6.04
N HIS A 564 44.07 -21.11 -7.37
CA HIS A 564 44.57 -20.03 -8.20
C HIS A 564 43.74 -18.75 -8.05
N ALA A 565 42.40 -18.88 -8.00
CA ALA A 565 41.48 -17.75 -7.92
C ALA A 565 41.42 -17.12 -6.51
N THR A 566 41.49 -17.92 -5.45
CA THR A 566 41.29 -17.49 -4.06
C THR A 566 42.51 -17.42 -3.20
N GLY A 567 43.66 -17.98 -3.65
CA GLY A 567 44.89 -18.12 -2.87
C GLY A 567 44.80 -19.18 -1.77
N THR A 568 43.70 -19.91 -1.65
CA THR A 568 43.47 -20.94 -0.64
C THR A 568 43.08 -22.26 -1.28
N ARG A 569 43.77 -23.33 -0.92
CA ARG A 569 43.47 -24.67 -1.42
C ARG A 569 42.20 -25.21 -0.74
N PRO A 570 41.15 -25.56 -1.51
CA PRO A 570 39.96 -26.17 -0.94
C PRO A 570 40.18 -27.62 -0.55
N ASP A 571 39.54 -28.04 0.54
CA ASP A 571 39.65 -29.38 1.09
C ASP A 571 38.33 -30.17 1.13
N ARG A 572 37.19 -29.50 0.86
CA ARG A 572 35.85 -30.09 0.93
C ARG A 572 35.05 -29.78 -0.32
N PHE A 573 34.40 -30.80 -0.82
CA PHE A 573 33.57 -30.73 -2.03
C PHE A 573 32.25 -31.47 -1.81
N LEU A 574 31.28 -31.16 -2.64
CA LEU A 574 29.98 -31.79 -2.67
C LEU A 574 29.78 -32.49 -4.01
N VAL A 575 29.49 -33.79 -3.97
CA VAL A 575 29.04 -34.56 -5.13
C VAL A 575 27.55 -34.75 -5.01
N GLN A 576 26.82 -34.17 -5.95
CA GLN A 576 25.36 -34.03 -5.93
C GLN A 576 24.73 -34.71 -7.14
N GLU A 577 23.56 -35.35 -6.95
CA GLU A 577 22.78 -35.85 -8.08
C GLU A 577 22.42 -34.74 -9.04
N MET A 578 22.44 -35.02 -10.33
CA MET A 578 22.03 -34.08 -11.36
C MET A 578 20.52 -34.10 -11.52
N VAL A 579 19.86 -32.98 -11.26
CA VAL A 579 18.43 -32.82 -11.52
C VAL A 579 18.24 -32.56 -13.01
N SER A 580 17.40 -33.37 -13.66
CA SER A 580 17.10 -33.24 -15.08
C SER A 580 15.62 -32.87 -15.28
N GLY A 581 15.37 -31.94 -16.18
CA GLY A 581 14.01 -31.48 -16.49
C GLY A 581 13.50 -30.45 -15.46
N GLY A 582 12.28 -29.99 -15.68
CA GLY A 582 11.65 -28.98 -14.85
C GLY A 582 12.01 -27.51 -15.21
N THR A 583 11.58 -26.59 -14.39
CA THR A 583 11.84 -25.17 -14.50
C THR A 583 12.58 -24.68 -13.25
N GLU A 584 13.50 -23.77 -13.42
CA GLU A 584 14.30 -23.18 -12.33
C GLU A 584 13.58 -22.02 -11.69
N TRP A 585 13.50 -22.04 -10.38
CA TRP A 585 12.87 -21.01 -9.55
C TRP A 585 13.82 -20.55 -8.46
N ILE A 586 13.60 -19.32 -8.01
CA ILE A 586 14.21 -18.77 -6.81
C ILE A 586 13.16 -18.69 -5.71
N LEU A 587 13.48 -19.20 -4.55
CA LEU A 587 12.67 -19.11 -3.33
C LEU A 587 13.56 -18.57 -2.22
N GLY A 588 13.25 -17.37 -1.72
CA GLY A 588 14.09 -16.71 -0.73
C GLY A 588 13.29 -15.93 0.28
N MET A 589 13.99 -15.30 1.20
CA MET A 589 13.42 -14.34 2.13
C MET A 589 14.08 -12.98 1.98
N HIS A 590 13.32 -11.95 2.31
CA HIS A 590 13.79 -10.57 2.41
C HIS A 590 13.32 -9.98 3.73
N ARG A 591 14.20 -9.28 4.42
CA ARG A 591 13.90 -8.61 5.70
C ARG A 591 14.18 -7.13 5.59
N ASP A 592 13.21 -6.32 6.00
CA ASP A 592 13.35 -4.88 6.13
C ASP A 592 12.50 -4.34 7.32
N PRO A 593 12.39 -3.01 7.53
CA PRO A 593 11.54 -2.45 8.59
C PRO A 593 10.07 -2.88 8.57
N LEU A 594 9.52 -3.31 7.42
CA LEU A 594 8.15 -3.82 7.33
C LEU A 594 8.02 -5.29 7.79
N GLY A 595 9.14 -5.96 8.04
CA GLY A 595 9.17 -7.34 8.51
C GLY A 595 9.85 -8.30 7.54
N VAL A 596 9.49 -9.57 7.61
CA VAL A 596 10.01 -10.63 6.75
C VAL A 596 9.02 -10.90 5.62
N ALA A 597 9.53 -10.97 4.39
CA ALA A 597 8.77 -11.40 3.23
C ALA A 597 9.43 -12.61 2.57
N ILE A 598 8.60 -13.48 2.01
CA ILE A 598 9.02 -14.57 1.14
C ILE A 598 9.07 -14.04 -0.29
N LEU A 599 10.15 -14.36 -0.99
CA LEU A 599 10.39 -14.04 -2.40
C LEU A 599 10.23 -15.31 -3.23
N LEU A 600 9.45 -15.23 -4.30
CA LEU A 600 9.37 -16.25 -5.34
C LEU A 600 9.64 -15.60 -6.69
N GLY A 601 10.38 -16.26 -7.56
CA GLY A 601 10.63 -15.77 -8.91
C GLY A 601 11.18 -16.84 -9.85
N GLN A 602 11.34 -16.48 -11.12
CA GLN A 602 12.07 -17.30 -12.06
C GLN A 602 13.54 -17.36 -11.64
N GLY A 603 14.11 -18.56 -11.54
CA GLY A 603 15.51 -18.80 -11.19
C GLY A 603 16.42 -18.87 -12.42
N GLY A 604 17.68 -19.25 -12.18
CA GLY A 604 18.70 -19.41 -13.20
C GLY A 604 19.29 -18.07 -13.68
N VAL A 605 20.13 -18.13 -14.72
CA VAL A 605 20.92 -17.00 -15.26
C VAL A 605 20.03 -15.82 -15.73
N THR A 606 18.77 -16.08 -16.07
CA THR A 606 17.83 -15.07 -16.55
C THR A 606 17.09 -14.32 -15.44
N ALA A 607 17.20 -14.76 -14.20
CA ALA A 607 16.49 -14.16 -13.05
C ALA A 607 16.81 -12.67 -12.85
N GLU A 608 18.09 -12.32 -12.95
CA GLU A 608 18.56 -10.95 -12.79
C GLU A 608 18.12 -10.01 -13.92
N LEU A 609 17.95 -10.56 -15.14
CA LEU A 609 17.57 -9.79 -16.32
C LEU A 609 16.07 -9.48 -16.32
N PHE A 610 15.22 -10.47 -16.07
CA PHE A 610 13.76 -10.31 -16.17
C PHE A 610 13.11 -9.77 -14.91
N LYS A 611 13.74 -9.94 -13.73
CA LYS A 611 13.25 -9.47 -12.43
C LYS A 611 11.77 -9.82 -12.15
N ASP A 612 11.30 -10.94 -12.71
CA ASP A 612 9.94 -11.45 -12.52
C ASP A 612 9.86 -12.17 -11.17
N THR A 613 9.64 -11.39 -10.12
CA THR A 613 9.61 -11.87 -8.74
C THR A 613 8.42 -11.30 -7.99
N ALA A 614 7.83 -12.09 -7.11
CA ALA A 614 6.76 -11.71 -6.19
C ALA A 614 7.26 -11.75 -4.74
N LEU A 615 6.72 -10.87 -3.90
CA LEU A 615 6.96 -10.82 -2.46
C LEU A 615 5.64 -11.02 -1.71
N ARG A 616 5.71 -11.72 -0.56
CA ARG A 616 4.60 -11.81 0.42
C ARG A 616 5.16 -11.67 1.82
N LEU A 617 4.70 -10.65 2.56
CA LEU A 617 5.04 -10.50 3.97
C LEU A 617 4.46 -11.67 4.77
N LEU A 618 5.23 -12.14 5.73
CA LEU A 618 4.74 -13.11 6.69
C LEU A 618 3.59 -12.51 7.52
N PRO A 619 2.59 -13.31 7.88
CA PRO A 619 1.58 -12.90 8.86
C PRO A 619 2.22 -12.72 10.25
N THR A 620 1.46 -12.16 11.18
CA THR A 620 1.92 -11.96 12.57
C THR A 620 2.24 -13.29 13.26
N GLU A 621 1.52 -14.35 12.90
CA GLU A 621 1.70 -15.70 13.42
C GLU A 621 1.79 -16.70 12.29
N GLY A 622 2.80 -17.59 12.34
CA GLY A 622 3.02 -18.64 11.36
C GLY A 622 3.55 -18.19 10.00
N GLY A 623 3.60 -19.12 9.06
CA GLY A 623 4.01 -18.89 7.68
C GLY A 623 2.85 -18.52 6.76
N LEU A 624 3.11 -18.50 5.45
CA LEU A 624 2.09 -18.24 4.42
C LEU A 624 1.12 -19.42 4.31
N GLY A 625 -0.15 -19.15 4.15
CA GLY A 625 -1.15 -20.16 3.79
C GLY A 625 -1.02 -20.59 2.32
N ARG A 626 -1.54 -21.77 1.99
CA ARG A 626 -1.48 -22.34 0.62
C ARG A 626 -2.16 -21.44 -0.43
N ALA A 627 -3.28 -20.78 -0.06
CA ALA A 627 -3.98 -19.85 -0.94
C ALA A 627 -3.12 -18.60 -1.26
N GLU A 628 -2.40 -18.09 -0.25
CA GLU A 628 -1.48 -16.96 -0.44
C GLU A 628 -0.27 -17.35 -1.30
N ALA A 629 0.28 -18.55 -1.09
CA ALA A 629 1.34 -19.10 -1.92
C ALA A 629 0.90 -19.25 -3.40
N LEU A 630 -0.33 -19.69 -3.64
CA LEU A 630 -0.90 -19.79 -4.98
C LEU A 630 -1.07 -18.40 -5.61
N ALA A 631 -1.64 -17.44 -4.88
CA ALA A 631 -1.80 -16.06 -5.34
C ALA A 631 -0.44 -15.41 -5.66
N MET A 632 0.59 -15.72 -4.87
CA MET A 632 1.97 -15.30 -5.11
C MET A 632 2.50 -15.85 -6.43
N ALA A 633 2.39 -17.15 -6.66
CA ALA A 633 2.85 -17.80 -7.89
C ALA A 633 2.09 -17.28 -9.12
N GLN A 634 0.77 -17.12 -9.03
CA GLN A 634 -0.08 -16.61 -10.10
C GLN A 634 0.19 -15.15 -10.47
N SER A 635 0.77 -14.36 -9.58
CA SER A 635 1.12 -12.95 -9.87
C SER A 635 2.36 -12.80 -10.76
N LEU A 636 3.11 -13.86 -10.99
CA LEU A 636 4.31 -13.86 -11.83
C LEU A 636 3.96 -13.94 -13.33
N LYS A 637 4.67 -13.19 -14.16
CA LYS A 637 4.52 -13.22 -15.63
C LYS A 637 4.86 -14.59 -16.19
N CYS A 638 5.82 -15.30 -15.55
CA CYS A 638 6.22 -16.63 -15.93
C CYS A 638 5.27 -17.74 -15.46
N TRP A 639 4.20 -17.44 -14.70
CA TRP A 639 3.19 -18.41 -14.26
C TRP A 639 2.68 -19.35 -15.36
N PRO A 640 2.40 -18.90 -16.62
CA PRO A 640 1.97 -19.80 -17.70
C PRO A 640 2.94 -20.94 -17.98
N LEU A 641 4.25 -20.78 -17.70
CA LEU A 641 5.24 -21.84 -17.90
C LEU A 641 4.98 -23.04 -17.01
N LEU A 642 4.47 -22.83 -15.80
CA LEU A 642 4.07 -23.91 -14.88
C LEU A 642 2.80 -24.63 -15.35
N ASN A 643 1.96 -23.96 -16.11
CA ASN A 643 0.65 -24.49 -16.52
C ASN A 643 0.64 -25.10 -17.94
N GLY A 644 1.80 -25.48 -18.46
CA GLY A 644 1.91 -26.20 -19.74
C GLY A 644 1.91 -25.29 -20.97
N TYR A 645 2.49 -24.13 -20.90
CA TYR A 645 2.56 -23.18 -22.03
C TYR A 645 3.19 -23.78 -23.28
N ARG A 646 2.52 -23.65 -24.45
CA ARG A 646 2.94 -24.11 -25.77
C ARG A 646 3.32 -25.61 -25.82
N GLY A 647 2.54 -26.47 -25.13
CA GLY A 647 2.72 -27.91 -25.17
C GLY A 647 3.82 -28.46 -24.28
N ARG A 648 4.41 -27.66 -23.39
CA ARG A 648 5.30 -28.18 -22.34
C ARG A 648 4.50 -29.03 -21.35
N ALA A 649 5.14 -29.98 -20.71
CA ALA A 649 4.53 -30.71 -19.59
C ALA A 649 4.17 -29.69 -18.46
N LYS A 650 3.03 -29.92 -17.82
CA LYS A 650 2.67 -29.15 -16.63
C LYS A 650 3.67 -29.43 -15.51
N ALA A 651 4.05 -28.41 -14.80
CA ALA A 651 4.91 -28.51 -13.62
C ALA A 651 4.10 -28.92 -12.38
N ASP A 652 4.78 -29.43 -11.36
CA ASP A 652 4.18 -29.81 -10.09
C ASP A 652 3.92 -28.57 -9.22
N VAL A 653 2.87 -27.84 -9.57
CA VAL A 653 2.44 -26.64 -8.86
C VAL A 653 2.15 -26.95 -7.39
N ASN A 654 1.54 -28.10 -7.10
CA ASN A 654 1.20 -28.48 -5.73
C ASN A 654 2.45 -28.60 -4.85
N ALA A 655 3.49 -29.25 -5.35
CA ALA A 655 4.76 -29.37 -4.65
C ALA A 655 5.48 -28.01 -4.50
N LEU A 656 5.36 -27.11 -5.49
CA LEU A 656 5.87 -25.74 -5.36
C LEU A 656 5.17 -24.99 -4.22
N LEU A 657 3.83 -25.07 -4.14
CA LEU A 657 3.09 -24.43 -3.06
C LEU A 657 3.47 -24.99 -1.69
N ASP A 658 3.64 -26.31 -1.57
CA ASP A 658 4.09 -26.95 -0.34
C ASP A 658 5.49 -26.48 0.07
N ALA A 659 6.41 -26.31 -0.90
CA ALA A 659 7.75 -25.78 -0.64
C ALA A 659 7.72 -24.31 -0.18
N ILE A 660 6.88 -23.46 -0.79
CA ILE A 660 6.69 -22.06 -0.35
C ILE A 660 6.17 -22.02 1.09
N VAL A 661 5.14 -22.81 1.40
CA VAL A 661 4.57 -22.90 2.76
C VAL A 661 5.64 -23.38 3.76
N ALA A 662 6.37 -24.45 3.42
CA ALA A 662 7.43 -25.01 4.26
C ALA A 662 8.54 -24.00 4.54
N PHE A 663 9.03 -23.32 3.51
CA PHE A 663 10.06 -22.28 3.62
C PHE A 663 9.57 -21.08 4.43
N SER A 664 8.32 -20.67 4.24
CA SER A 664 7.72 -19.57 5.01
C SER A 664 7.56 -19.92 6.49
N ASN A 665 7.20 -21.16 6.81
CA ASN A 665 7.14 -21.66 8.17
C ASN A 665 8.52 -21.68 8.84
N MET A 666 9.57 -22.05 8.11
CA MET A 666 10.94 -21.96 8.56
C MET A 666 11.30 -20.52 8.95
N ALA A 667 11.03 -19.56 8.06
CA ALA A 667 11.32 -18.14 8.31
C ALA A 667 10.52 -17.59 9.50
N ALA A 668 9.25 -18.00 9.65
CA ALA A 668 8.41 -17.60 10.77
C ALA A 668 8.86 -18.21 12.11
N GLN A 669 9.19 -19.51 12.13
CA GLN A 669 9.60 -20.22 13.35
C GLN A 669 10.95 -19.76 13.86
N LEU A 670 11.94 -19.58 12.97
CA LEU A 670 13.28 -19.15 13.34
C LEU A 670 13.35 -17.65 13.65
N GLY A 671 12.43 -16.86 13.11
CA GLY A 671 12.32 -15.41 13.42
C GLY A 671 13.66 -14.69 13.29
N GLU A 672 14.12 -14.06 14.38
CA GLU A 672 15.38 -13.31 14.44
C GLU A 672 16.65 -14.20 14.33
N GLN A 673 16.53 -15.51 14.55
CA GLN A 673 17.66 -16.44 14.41
C GLN A 673 18.04 -16.65 12.95
N LEU A 674 17.08 -16.54 12.01
CA LEU A 674 17.34 -16.64 10.56
C LEU A 674 17.58 -15.24 10.00
N VAL A 675 18.82 -14.95 9.64
CA VAL A 675 19.23 -13.66 9.09
C VAL A 675 18.80 -13.55 7.62
N ASP A 676 19.15 -14.56 6.82
CA ASP A 676 18.81 -14.70 5.43
C ASP A 676 18.68 -16.18 5.03
N ALA A 677 17.94 -16.45 3.98
CA ALA A 677 17.85 -17.76 3.34
C ALA A 677 17.39 -17.64 1.90
N GLU A 678 18.01 -18.41 1.01
CA GLU A 678 17.64 -18.48 -0.41
C GLU A 678 17.90 -19.86 -0.98
N ILE A 679 17.00 -20.33 -1.82
CA ILE A 679 17.15 -21.53 -2.67
C ILE A 679 17.20 -21.05 -4.12
N ASN A 680 18.29 -21.29 -4.81
CA ASN A 680 18.47 -20.89 -6.21
C ASN A 680 19.50 -21.80 -6.93
N PRO A 681 19.06 -22.77 -7.76
CA PRO A 681 17.69 -23.00 -8.17
C PRO A 681 16.90 -23.97 -7.27
N LEU A 682 15.59 -23.69 -7.16
CA LEU A 682 14.57 -24.66 -6.83
C LEU A 682 14.00 -25.21 -8.14
N PHE A 683 14.25 -26.47 -8.47
CA PHE A 683 13.65 -27.08 -9.65
C PHE A 683 12.20 -27.46 -9.36
N VAL A 684 11.28 -27.00 -10.21
CA VAL A 684 9.89 -27.48 -10.23
C VAL A 684 9.77 -28.48 -11.37
N LEU A 685 9.62 -29.76 -11.01
CA LEU A 685 9.60 -30.87 -11.92
C LEU A 685 8.23 -31.07 -12.58
N PRO A 686 8.08 -31.94 -13.58
CA PRO A 686 6.77 -32.29 -14.13
C PRO A 686 5.79 -32.76 -13.05
N GLU A 687 4.49 -32.56 -13.29
CA GLU A 687 3.40 -32.92 -12.38
C GLU A 687 3.57 -34.32 -11.78
N GLY A 688 3.46 -34.43 -10.46
CA GLY A 688 3.66 -35.67 -9.68
C GLY A 688 5.11 -36.03 -9.38
N GLN A 689 6.12 -35.26 -9.85
CA GLN A 689 7.54 -35.52 -9.57
C GLN A 689 8.11 -34.62 -8.47
N GLY A 690 7.35 -33.62 -8.04
CA GLY A 690 7.70 -32.73 -6.92
C GLY A 690 8.60 -31.57 -7.29
N VAL A 691 9.23 -31.01 -6.27
CA VAL A 691 10.28 -29.98 -6.38
C VAL A 691 11.60 -30.50 -5.84
N CYS A 692 12.73 -29.86 -6.20
CA CYS A 692 14.03 -30.22 -5.69
C CYS A 692 14.94 -28.99 -5.56
N ALA A 693 15.38 -28.66 -4.35
CA ALA A 693 16.36 -27.61 -4.10
C ALA A 693 17.76 -28.10 -4.45
N ALA A 694 18.38 -27.50 -5.45
CA ALA A 694 19.70 -27.92 -5.94
C ALA A 694 20.85 -27.06 -5.39
N ASP A 695 20.56 -25.83 -4.99
CA ASP A 695 21.51 -24.96 -4.30
C ASP A 695 20.78 -24.12 -3.28
N GLY A 696 21.48 -23.67 -2.24
CA GLY A 696 20.92 -22.80 -1.24
C GLY A 696 21.92 -22.26 -0.27
N VAL A 697 21.58 -21.11 0.26
CA VAL A 697 22.34 -20.39 1.29
C VAL A 697 21.41 -20.10 2.47
N ALA A 698 21.97 -20.06 3.68
CA ALA A 698 21.28 -19.57 4.87
C ALA A 698 22.29 -19.06 5.88
N THR A 699 21.90 -18.08 6.68
CA THR A 699 22.72 -17.52 7.76
C THR A 699 21.91 -17.55 9.05
N LEU A 700 22.49 -18.15 10.11
CA LEU A 700 21.90 -18.21 11.44
C LEU A 700 22.66 -17.28 12.41
N ARG A 701 21.91 -16.68 13.37
CA ARG A 701 22.52 -15.94 14.51
C ARG A 701 22.90 -16.86 15.64
#